data_0696281d0ca2612f72f456cd1ff22aa4
#
_entry.id   0696281d0ca2612f72f456cd1ff22aa4
#
_cell.length_a   1.000
_cell.length_b   1.000
_cell.length_c   1.000
_cell.angle_alpha   90.00
_cell.angle_beta   90.00
_cell.angle_gamma   90.00
#
_symmetry.space_group_name_H-M   'P 1'
#
loop_
_entity.id
_entity.type
_entity.pdbx_description
1 polymer ?
#
loop_
_entity_poly.entity_id
_entity_poly.type
_entity_poly.pdbx_seq_one_letter_code
_entity_poly.pdbx_strand_id
1 'polypeptide(L)'
;MYQFKTARKGKKKNKKVSISATAIIINTICLSFMLILWLQLGAGQRGKAGSLEIVLSVPGYQPAGQQALERNFTRVEGAIIRGPVGEKRLALVLTADTYGEGLPSVLSTLKDRQIKGSFFLTGNFLRQPEFAPLIKKMIEDKHYVGPHSDRHLLYCNWQDRQKTLVSRSEFLSDLENNYTELARFGFNKETSPYFLPPYEWYNQEIANWAEEAGLVLVNFTPGTSSNADYTTPDDASYLSSEEIYQRILSYEKSDPHGLNGFILLIHPGTSPARTDKFYNRLGQLLDELSACGYSMVGIDELLVTARKEKEPGLTARTSNSENFMPSLSTLWKEKLPGKILGLAFLDNQRVVWTTEQGQLVLAEAESGQIIKSVESGARWVWPPFPGSHGLWLVSDSAVWLINRNGDIIRKITVAFDLVFPPVENDGLLYLLGQSRQEARRPLSGEIIWQSSLTIDPSAAPAWGVSSLFCQENTGPIISLDKKTGRVSEVYRPSEKVSLLGSSPDDKVLFIGTETGRIIKYNLHRQKTSWSVNLGSQRVEHLVIKGKNLYVLTSGAVLYKLSLARGHLQNWQSIPARPGGRLLIFSDEIIVPSLDNVLFGFEPNSLQNSSKTIFPAELATELVLRPTAGQSGARDLLAVGLYDYLLNKSLVVALVKEPQIFIEATPPSPQAPGERIIITVRTSGFSRPKYEFYLRSSEGQEKLRRKASTSNTWTWLPVKEGQYTVIVKVSDKKLTRKAELSYNITLISK
;
A
#
# COMPACT_ATOMS: atom_id res chain seq x y z
N MET A 1 -11.63 12.40 -67.91
CA MET A 1 -11.03 13.38 -68.84
C MET A 1 -9.90 14.08 -68.15
N TYR A 2 -8.70 13.89 -68.68
CA TYR A 2 -7.43 14.62 -68.49
C TYR A 2 -6.78 14.64 -67.09
N GLN A 3 -5.74 13.93 -66.92
CA GLN A 3 -4.35 13.86 -67.38
C GLN A 3 -3.34 14.63 -66.49
N PHE A 4 -2.46 13.82 -65.90
CA PHE A 4 -1.03 14.04 -65.59
C PHE A 4 -0.35 15.36 -65.88
N LYS A 5 0.47 15.81 -64.94
CA LYS A 5 1.83 16.23 -65.25
C LYS A 5 2.79 16.14 -64.05
N THR A 6 3.87 15.41 -64.27
CA THR A 6 5.12 15.29 -63.55
C THR A 6 6.01 16.53 -63.66
N ALA A 7 6.79 16.84 -62.64
CA ALA A 7 8.18 17.36 -62.70
C ALA A 7 8.63 17.81 -61.28
N ARG A 8 9.73 17.53 -60.80
CA ARG A 8 11.13 17.49 -61.01
C ARG A 8 11.87 17.56 -59.66
N LYS A 9 12.84 16.74 -59.49
CA LYS A 9 13.83 16.68 -58.39
C LYS A 9 14.56 18.00 -58.15
N GLY A 10 14.62 18.43 -56.86
CA GLY A 10 15.54 19.45 -56.39
C GLY A 10 16.37 18.89 -55.20
N LYS A 11 17.65 18.65 -55.44
CA LYS A 11 18.65 18.31 -54.42
C LYS A 11 18.79 19.48 -53.45
N LYS A 12 18.64 19.27 -52.14
CA LYS A 12 19.15 20.17 -51.11
C LYS A 12 20.14 19.44 -50.20
N LYS A 13 21.26 20.11 -50.01
CA LYS A 13 22.48 19.68 -49.34
C LYS A 13 22.22 19.41 -47.85
N ASN A 14 22.74 18.28 -47.36
CA ASN A 14 22.89 17.96 -45.95
C ASN A 14 23.87 18.94 -45.28
N LYS A 15 23.39 19.73 -44.33
CA LYS A 15 24.25 20.29 -43.27
C LYS A 15 24.25 19.32 -42.12
N LYS A 16 25.37 18.67 -41.87
CA LYS A 16 25.64 17.92 -40.65
C LYS A 16 25.73 18.89 -39.49
N VAL A 17 24.80 18.81 -38.57
CA VAL A 17 24.89 19.40 -37.23
C VAL A 17 25.50 18.31 -36.33
N SER A 18 26.71 18.53 -35.84
CA SER A 18 27.33 17.64 -34.88
C SER A 18 26.71 17.86 -33.51
N ILE A 19 25.88 16.94 -33.08
CA ILE A 19 25.40 16.88 -31.70
C ILE A 19 26.48 16.16 -30.89
N SER A 20 26.87 16.72 -29.74
CA SER A 20 27.93 16.13 -28.91
C SER A 20 27.56 14.73 -28.43
N ALA A 21 28.52 13.83 -28.46
CA ALA A 21 28.36 12.41 -28.09
C ALA A 21 27.77 12.20 -26.69
N THR A 22 27.89 13.17 -25.80
CA THR A 22 27.38 13.11 -24.41
C THR A 22 25.85 13.19 -24.31
N ALA A 23 25.21 14.02 -25.15
CA ALA A 23 23.73 14.15 -25.14
C ALA A 23 23.06 12.91 -25.76
N ILE A 24 23.72 12.28 -26.75
CA ILE A 24 23.23 11.02 -27.33
C ILE A 24 23.37 9.86 -26.34
N ILE A 25 24.44 9.82 -25.55
CA ILE A 25 24.64 8.76 -24.54
C ILE A 25 23.61 8.82 -23.45
N ILE A 26 23.24 9.98 -22.92
CA ILE A 26 22.27 10.14 -21.85
C ILE A 26 20.86 9.79 -22.34
N ASN A 27 20.44 10.27 -23.51
CA ASN A 27 19.13 9.92 -24.07
C ASN A 27 19.04 8.45 -24.53
N THR A 28 20.13 7.88 -25.05
CA THR A 28 20.18 6.46 -25.45
C THR A 28 20.15 5.54 -24.20
N ILE A 29 20.75 5.94 -23.11
CA ILE A 29 20.69 5.20 -21.83
C ILE A 29 19.28 5.25 -21.25
N CYS A 30 18.60 6.39 -21.22
CA CYS A 30 17.23 6.49 -20.73
C CYS A 30 16.21 5.72 -21.58
N LEU A 31 16.32 5.79 -22.91
CA LEU A 31 15.48 5.03 -23.85
C LEU A 31 15.78 3.54 -23.83
N SER A 32 17.07 3.16 -23.71
CA SER A 32 17.46 1.75 -23.57
C SER A 32 17.02 1.15 -22.24
N PHE A 33 17.02 1.94 -21.15
CA PHE A 33 16.52 1.48 -19.85
C PHE A 33 14.99 1.32 -19.84
N MET A 34 14.24 2.23 -20.46
CA MET A 34 12.79 2.08 -20.60
C MET A 34 12.41 0.90 -21.50
N LEU A 35 13.16 0.68 -22.59
CA LEU A 35 12.96 -0.46 -23.51
C LEU A 35 13.42 -1.78 -22.88
N ILE A 36 14.49 -1.76 -22.08
CA ILE A 36 14.97 -2.93 -21.33
C ILE A 36 14.00 -3.24 -20.18
N LEU A 37 13.44 -2.24 -19.51
CA LEU A 37 12.39 -2.43 -18.52
C LEU A 37 11.13 -3.04 -19.15
N TRP A 38 10.78 -2.62 -20.36
CA TRP A 38 9.65 -3.17 -21.11
C TRP A 38 9.94 -4.57 -21.67
N LEU A 39 11.17 -4.84 -22.09
CA LEU A 39 11.60 -6.15 -22.59
C LEU A 39 11.94 -7.14 -21.48
N GLN A 40 12.43 -6.69 -20.32
CA GLN A 40 12.69 -7.58 -19.16
C GLN A 40 11.43 -7.86 -18.35
N LEU A 41 10.45 -6.96 -18.31
CA LEU A 41 9.09 -7.26 -17.85
C LEU A 41 8.36 -8.20 -18.84
N GLY A 42 8.90 -8.35 -20.05
CA GLY A 42 8.43 -9.26 -21.10
C GLY A 42 8.95 -10.69 -21.03
N ALA A 43 10.04 -10.98 -20.35
CA ALA A 43 10.75 -12.24 -20.58
C ALA A 43 11.24 -12.96 -19.31
N GLY A 44 10.51 -13.01 -18.21
CA GLY A 44 10.94 -13.90 -17.15
C GLY A 44 10.52 -13.61 -15.71
N GLN A 45 9.87 -12.49 -15.45
CA GLN A 45 9.38 -12.19 -14.09
C GLN A 45 7.90 -11.83 -14.04
N ARG A 46 7.10 -12.41 -14.92
CA ARG A 46 5.66 -12.17 -15.03
C ARG A 46 4.84 -13.01 -14.08
N GLY A 47 5.29 -13.23 -12.92
CA GLY A 47 4.56 -14.01 -11.94
C GLY A 47 4.53 -13.40 -10.56
N LYS A 48 5.00 -12.20 -10.42
CA LYS A 48 4.89 -11.46 -9.17
C LYS A 48 4.16 -10.15 -9.45
N ALA A 49 2.84 -10.24 -9.60
CA ALA A 49 1.96 -9.13 -9.31
C ALA A 49 1.78 -9.01 -7.79
N GLY A 50 2.86 -8.78 -7.14
CA GLY A 50 3.05 -8.24 -5.84
C GLY A 50 4.37 -7.53 -5.97
N SER A 51 4.36 -6.23 -6.23
CA SER A 51 5.57 -5.43 -6.18
C SER A 51 6.23 -5.65 -4.84
N LEU A 52 7.33 -6.37 -4.84
CA LEU A 52 8.22 -6.42 -3.71
C LEU A 52 8.84 -5.04 -3.54
N GLU A 53 8.37 -4.29 -2.58
CA GLU A 53 9.14 -3.23 -1.97
C GLU A 53 9.17 -3.47 -0.48
N ILE A 54 10.34 -3.52 0.05
CA ILE A 54 10.68 -3.98 1.39
C ILE A 54 11.32 -2.88 2.18
N VAL A 55 10.92 -2.72 3.44
CA VAL A 55 11.57 -1.80 4.37
C VAL A 55 11.76 -2.41 5.73
N LEU A 56 13.00 -2.32 6.21
CA LEU A 56 13.37 -2.61 7.60
C LEU A 56 13.13 -1.38 8.47
N SER A 57 12.37 -1.50 9.55
CA SER A 57 12.34 -0.49 10.60
C SER A 57 13.04 -1.01 11.86
N VAL A 58 14.05 -0.29 12.32
CA VAL A 58 14.61 -0.41 13.66
C VAL A 58 13.78 0.48 14.58
N PRO A 59 13.31 0.05 15.77
CA PRO A 59 12.55 0.91 16.67
C PRO A 59 13.45 2.01 17.24
N GLY A 60 13.30 3.23 16.73
CA GLY A 60 13.85 4.44 17.33
C GLY A 60 12.89 5.00 18.36
N TYR A 61 13.39 5.30 19.54
CA TYR A 61 12.70 6.00 20.63
C TYR A 61 12.21 7.37 20.14
N GLN A 62 10.89 7.61 20.19
CA GLN A 62 10.28 8.92 19.93
C GLN A 62 9.67 9.49 21.21
N PRO A 63 9.83 10.79 21.51
CA PRO A 63 9.20 11.43 22.66
C PRO A 63 7.67 11.50 22.50
N ALA A 64 6.94 11.24 23.57
CA ALA A 64 5.47 11.09 23.62
C ALA A 64 4.64 12.28 23.07
N GLY A 65 5.22 13.47 22.87
CA GLY A 65 4.54 14.63 22.27
C GLY A 65 4.44 14.60 20.74
N GLN A 66 5.37 13.92 20.04
CA GLN A 66 5.36 13.82 18.58
C GLN A 66 4.33 12.79 18.07
N GLN A 67 4.09 11.73 18.82
CA GLN A 67 3.17 10.65 18.40
C GLN A 67 1.69 11.07 18.32
N ALA A 68 1.23 12.02 19.13
CA ALA A 68 -0.14 12.52 19.08
C ALA A 68 -0.43 13.41 17.86
N LEU A 69 0.60 14.09 17.34
CA LEU A 69 0.53 14.98 16.17
C LEU A 69 0.76 14.24 14.85
N GLU A 70 1.51 13.13 14.87
CA GLU A 70 1.76 12.27 13.70
C GLU A 70 0.50 11.55 13.17
N ARG A 71 -0.54 11.42 13.97
CA ARG A 71 -1.82 10.79 13.57
C ARG A 71 -2.55 11.50 12.45
N ASN A 72 -2.17 12.73 12.15
CA ASN A 72 -2.81 13.55 11.12
C ASN A 72 -2.09 13.54 9.78
N PHE A 73 -0.94 12.86 9.65
CA PHE A 73 -0.15 12.84 8.42
C PHE A 73 -0.16 11.46 7.77
N THR A 74 -0.29 11.41 6.44
CA THR A 74 -0.03 10.19 5.68
C THR A 74 1.45 10.08 5.39
N ARG A 75 2.07 8.94 5.78
CA ARG A 75 3.49 8.65 5.52
C ARG A 75 3.65 7.46 4.61
N VAL A 76 4.69 7.50 3.78
CA VAL A 76 5.16 6.37 2.96
C VAL A 76 6.68 6.34 3.05
N GLU A 77 7.27 5.18 3.32
CA GLU A 77 8.73 5.01 3.44
C GLU A 77 9.37 6.07 4.37
N GLY A 78 8.70 6.39 5.48
CA GLY A 78 9.14 7.43 6.42
C GLY A 78 8.83 8.89 6.02
N ALA A 79 8.58 9.18 4.75
CA ALA A 79 8.23 10.53 4.28
C ALA A 79 6.78 10.89 4.52
N ILE A 80 6.51 12.15 4.86
CA ILE A 80 5.14 12.69 4.86
C ILE A 80 4.74 12.97 3.40
N ILE A 81 3.67 12.32 2.95
CA ILE A 81 3.14 12.50 1.58
C ILE A 81 1.77 13.20 1.55
N ARG A 82 1.13 13.41 2.69
CA ARG A 82 -0.12 14.17 2.80
C ARG A 82 -0.26 14.72 4.22
N GLY A 83 -0.66 15.96 4.34
CA GLY A 83 -0.98 16.63 5.59
C GLY A 83 -2.37 16.27 6.13
N PRO A 84 -2.84 16.99 7.18
CA PRO A 84 -4.15 16.78 7.79
C PRO A 84 -5.29 16.96 6.78
N VAL A 85 -6.22 16.02 6.75
CA VAL A 85 -7.34 16.02 5.79
C VAL A 85 -8.63 16.68 6.33
N GLY A 86 -8.59 17.23 7.54
CA GLY A 86 -9.76 17.84 8.19
C GLY A 86 -10.15 19.22 7.66
N GLU A 87 -9.26 19.88 6.92
CA GLU A 87 -9.45 21.22 6.41
C GLU A 87 -9.13 21.31 4.91
N LYS A 88 -9.79 22.20 4.20
CA LYS A 88 -9.48 22.47 2.78
C LYS A 88 -8.20 23.30 2.63
N ARG A 89 -7.07 22.70 2.97
CA ARG A 89 -5.72 23.26 2.85
C ARG A 89 -4.83 22.32 2.06
N LEU A 90 -3.99 22.85 1.21
CA LEU A 90 -2.98 22.10 0.46
C LEU A 90 -1.68 22.90 0.33
N ALA A 91 -0.56 22.24 0.09
CA ALA A 91 0.70 22.89 -0.21
C ALA A 91 1.06 22.72 -1.67
N LEU A 92 1.37 23.83 -2.34
CA LEU A 92 2.00 23.83 -3.65
C LEU A 92 3.51 23.71 -3.47
N VAL A 93 4.09 22.63 -3.99
CA VAL A 93 5.51 22.32 -3.90
C VAL A 93 6.14 22.37 -5.29
N LEU A 94 7.30 22.99 -5.38
CA LEU A 94 8.03 23.20 -6.64
C LEU A 94 9.48 22.72 -6.45
N THR A 95 9.92 21.76 -7.29
CA THR A 95 11.31 21.27 -7.28
C THR A 95 12.08 21.82 -8.48
N ALA A 96 13.32 22.22 -8.27
CA ALA A 96 14.19 22.72 -9.33
C ALA A 96 15.64 22.26 -9.17
N ASP A 97 16.22 21.79 -10.30
CA ASP A 97 17.64 21.41 -10.41
C ASP A 97 18.35 22.22 -11.51
N THR A 98 17.95 22.04 -12.77
CA THR A 98 18.60 22.66 -13.93
C THR A 98 17.77 23.77 -14.53
N TYR A 99 16.46 23.64 -14.53
CA TYR A 99 15.53 24.54 -15.22
C TYR A 99 14.75 25.39 -14.25
N GLY A 100 14.52 26.65 -14.60
CA GLY A 100 13.78 27.61 -13.80
C GLY A 100 13.16 28.76 -14.63
N GLU A 101 13.01 28.55 -15.93
CA GLU A 101 12.54 29.56 -16.88
C GLU A 101 11.13 30.08 -16.58
N GLY A 102 10.30 29.30 -15.92
CA GLY A 102 8.94 29.68 -15.51
C GLY A 102 8.87 30.42 -14.16
N LEU A 103 9.96 30.47 -13.38
CA LEU A 103 9.95 31.13 -12.08
C LEU A 103 9.43 32.55 -12.06
N PRO A 104 9.78 33.44 -13.02
CA PRO A 104 9.22 34.80 -13.03
C PRO A 104 7.69 34.79 -13.10
N SER A 105 7.09 33.92 -13.94
CA SER A 105 5.64 33.75 -14.08
C SER A 105 5.02 33.13 -12.85
N VAL A 106 5.64 32.08 -12.30
CA VAL A 106 5.19 31.40 -11.07
C VAL A 106 5.14 32.36 -9.89
N LEU A 107 6.23 33.08 -9.64
CA LEU A 107 6.32 34.03 -8.51
C LEU A 107 5.31 35.18 -8.65
N SER A 108 5.13 35.72 -9.87
CA SER A 108 4.08 36.72 -10.11
C SER A 108 2.69 36.15 -9.82
N THR A 109 2.38 34.95 -10.37
CA THR A 109 1.10 34.28 -10.17
C THR A 109 0.77 34.04 -8.69
N LEU A 110 1.75 33.61 -7.91
CA LEU A 110 1.59 33.38 -6.46
C LEU A 110 1.42 34.70 -5.69
N LYS A 111 2.19 35.72 -6.03
CA LYS A 111 2.12 37.05 -5.42
C LYS A 111 0.76 37.70 -5.65
N ASP A 112 0.26 37.71 -6.89
CA ASP A 112 -1.02 38.32 -7.26
C ASP A 112 -2.20 37.68 -6.50
N ARG A 113 -2.06 36.40 -6.06
CA ARG A 113 -3.06 35.66 -5.31
C ARG A 113 -2.77 35.55 -3.82
N GLN A 114 -1.66 36.17 -3.35
CA GLN A 114 -1.20 36.10 -1.96
C GLN A 114 -0.98 34.67 -1.45
N ILE A 115 -0.58 33.75 -2.34
CA ILE A 115 -0.35 32.32 -2.06
C ILE A 115 1.13 32.12 -1.72
N LYS A 116 1.39 31.27 -0.70
CA LYS A 116 2.73 30.82 -0.34
C LYS A 116 3.04 29.48 -0.98
N GLY A 117 4.04 29.44 -1.86
CA GLY A 117 4.59 28.21 -2.40
C GLY A 117 5.73 27.66 -1.56
N SER A 118 6.13 26.42 -1.83
CA SER A 118 7.26 25.78 -1.18
C SER A 118 8.25 25.28 -2.24
N PHE A 119 9.42 25.86 -2.26
CA PHE A 119 10.45 25.63 -3.26
C PHE A 119 11.54 24.71 -2.68
N PHE A 120 11.79 23.58 -3.32
CA PHE A 120 12.88 22.68 -2.95
C PHE A 120 13.95 22.72 -4.04
N LEU A 121 15.11 23.25 -3.69
CA LEU A 121 16.14 23.64 -4.63
C LEU A 121 17.41 22.83 -4.43
N THR A 122 18.00 22.33 -5.53
CA THR A 122 19.30 21.67 -5.47
C THR A 122 20.43 22.69 -5.30
N GLY A 123 21.59 22.23 -4.85
CA GLY A 123 22.81 23.05 -4.88
C GLY A 123 23.20 23.47 -6.29
N ASN A 124 22.97 22.58 -7.29
CA ASN A 124 23.15 22.91 -8.71
C ASN A 124 22.36 24.13 -9.11
N PHE A 125 21.09 24.21 -8.70
CA PHE A 125 20.22 25.35 -8.99
C PHE A 125 20.65 26.62 -8.24
N LEU A 126 20.96 26.49 -6.94
CA LEU A 126 21.35 27.60 -6.08
C LEU A 126 22.65 28.27 -6.50
N ARG A 127 23.54 27.55 -7.20
CA ARG A 127 24.82 28.07 -7.73
C ARG A 127 24.67 28.86 -9.02
N GLN A 128 23.53 28.79 -9.71
CA GLN A 128 23.31 29.49 -10.99
C GLN A 128 23.03 30.98 -10.74
N PRO A 129 23.89 31.90 -11.21
CA PRO A 129 23.76 33.33 -10.89
C PRO A 129 22.44 33.96 -11.37
N GLU A 130 21.89 33.51 -12.47
CA GLU A 130 20.66 33.98 -13.07
C GLU A 130 19.43 33.78 -12.17
N PHE A 131 19.43 32.76 -11.31
CA PHE A 131 18.33 32.50 -10.40
C PHE A 131 18.45 33.21 -9.04
N ALA A 132 19.61 33.76 -8.68
CA ALA A 132 19.82 34.45 -7.41
C ALA A 132 18.84 35.59 -7.15
N PRO A 133 18.45 36.45 -8.14
CA PRO A 133 17.43 37.48 -7.93
C PRO A 133 16.04 36.87 -7.67
N LEU A 134 15.69 35.74 -8.29
CA LEU A 134 14.43 35.08 -8.11
C LEU A 134 14.31 34.38 -6.74
N ILE A 135 15.44 33.79 -6.27
CA ILE A 135 15.51 33.22 -4.91
C ILE A 135 15.33 34.33 -3.85
N LYS A 136 15.95 35.50 -4.03
CA LYS A 136 15.72 36.66 -3.15
C LYS A 136 14.25 37.07 -3.14
N LYS A 137 13.59 37.05 -4.30
CA LYS A 137 12.16 37.35 -4.40
C LYS A 137 11.30 36.31 -3.69
N MET A 138 11.65 35.02 -3.73
CA MET A 138 10.98 33.99 -2.93
C MET A 138 11.03 34.31 -1.43
N ILE A 139 12.17 34.80 -0.95
CA ILE A 139 12.37 35.21 0.46
C ILE A 139 11.51 36.44 0.81
N GLU A 140 11.58 37.48 -0.02
CA GLU A 140 10.81 38.71 0.14
C GLU A 140 9.29 38.42 0.19
N ASP A 141 8.83 37.54 -0.67
CA ASP A 141 7.42 37.11 -0.76
C ASP A 141 7.07 36.03 0.27
N LYS A 142 8.01 35.67 1.17
CA LYS A 142 7.85 34.70 2.29
C LYS A 142 7.40 33.30 1.85
N HIS A 143 7.94 32.81 0.75
CA HIS A 143 7.80 31.40 0.36
C HIS A 143 8.70 30.53 1.20
N TYR A 144 8.33 29.26 1.39
CA TYR A 144 9.24 28.27 1.96
C TYR A 144 10.31 27.91 0.92
N VAL A 145 11.57 27.83 1.35
CA VAL A 145 12.69 27.35 0.54
C VAL A 145 13.42 26.28 1.33
N GLY A 146 13.60 25.08 0.74
CA GLY A 146 14.21 23.93 1.41
C GLY A 146 15.12 23.12 0.50
N PRO A 147 15.84 22.11 1.08
CA PRO A 147 16.82 21.30 0.39
C PRO A 147 16.20 20.26 -0.55
N HIS A 148 16.88 20.03 -1.72
CA HIS A 148 16.56 19.02 -2.71
C HIS A 148 17.81 18.25 -3.17
N SER A 149 18.78 17.95 -2.25
CA SER A 149 20.13 17.45 -2.58
C SER A 149 21.05 18.53 -3.19
N ASP A 150 22.33 18.37 -3.06
CA ASP A 150 23.29 19.26 -3.71
C ASP A 150 23.41 18.97 -5.22
N ARG A 151 23.59 17.69 -5.59
CA ARG A 151 23.91 17.24 -6.93
C ARG A 151 22.79 16.47 -7.61
N HIS A 152 21.58 16.46 -7.04
CA HIS A 152 20.44 15.72 -7.54
C HIS A 152 20.72 14.21 -7.68
N LEU A 153 21.31 13.60 -6.65
CA LEU A 153 21.71 12.20 -6.67
C LEU A 153 20.50 11.26 -6.68
N LEU A 154 20.58 10.21 -7.47
CA LEU A 154 19.62 9.11 -7.41
C LEU A 154 19.96 8.25 -6.18
N TYR A 155 19.13 8.29 -5.16
CA TYR A 155 19.40 7.60 -3.89
C TYR A 155 19.09 6.11 -3.92
N CYS A 156 18.11 5.69 -4.71
CA CYS A 156 17.65 4.30 -4.77
C CYS A 156 17.55 3.80 -6.19
N ASN A 157 17.73 2.50 -6.39
CA ASN A 157 17.65 1.89 -7.68
C ASN A 157 16.20 1.94 -8.24
N TRP A 158 16.06 2.20 -9.54
CA TRP A 158 14.73 2.31 -10.16
C TRP A 158 13.94 1.00 -10.20
N GLN A 159 14.65 -0.12 -10.30
CA GLN A 159 14.05 -1.45 -10.41
C GLN A 159 13.87 -2.11 -9.03
N ASP A 160 14.71 -1.72 -8.09
CA ASP A 160 14.70 -2.21 -6.71
C ASP A 160 14.89 -1.01 -5.78
N ARG A 161 13.79 -0.40 -5.37
CA ARG A 161 13.78 0.79 -4.52
C ARG A 161 14.51 0.58 -3.21
N GLN A 162 14.55 -0.66 -2.70
CA GLN A 162 15.22 -0.97 -1.45
C GLN A 162 16.74 -0.98 -1.58
N LYS A 163 17.24 -1.09 -2.78
CA LYS A 163 18.67 -0.99 -3.04
C LYS A 163 19.10 0.47 -3.05
N THR A 164 19.62 0.95 -1.94
CA THR A 164 20.23 2.26 -1.82
C THR A 164 21.50 2.31 -2.68
N LEU A 165 21.67 3.36 -3.48
CA LEU A 165 22.77 3.55 -4.42
C LEU A 165 23.89 4.45 -3.87
N VAL A 166 23.63 5.14 -2.77
CA VAL A 166 24.58 6.03 -2.10
C VAL A 166 24.91 5.48 -0.71
N SER A 167 26.11 5.75 -0.24
CA SER A 167 26.44 5.48 1.16
C SER A 167 25.85 6.58 2.07
N ARG A 168 25.66 6.24 3.35
CA ARG A 168 25.20 7.24 4.35
C ARG A 168 26.08 8.49 4.39
N SER A 169 27.40 8.31 4.25
CA SER A 169 28.33 9.44 4.24
C SER A 169 28.18 10.33 3.01
N GLU A 170 27.93 9.74 1.83
CA GLU A 170 27.65 10.49 0.59
C GLU A 170 26.35 11.25 0.69
N PHE A 171 25.28 10.62 1.19
CA PHE A 171 24.00 11.27 1.41
C PHE A 171 24.13 12.47 2.34
N LEU A 172 24.75 12.28 3.52
CA LEU A 172 24.92 13.36 4.49
C LEU A 172 25.82 14.50 3.97
N SER A 173 26.91 14.16 3.27
CA SER A 173 27.79 15.16 2.65
C SER A 173 27.08 15.95 1.56
N ASP A 174 26.31 15.30 0.69
CA ASP A 174 25.51 15.94 -0.34
C ASP A 174 24.46 16.89 0.27
N LEU A 175 23.79 16.46 1.32
CA LEU A 175 22.81 17.25 2.03
C LEU A 175 23.43 18.48 2.72
N GLU A 176 24.60 18.33 3.38
CA GLU A 176 25.32 19.45 4.01
C GLU A 176 25.81 20.46 2.97
N ASN A 177 26.27 19.99 1.79
CA ASN A 177 26.64 20.87 0.69
C ASN A 177 25.45 21.67 0.18
N ASN A 178 24.27 21.05 0.09
CA ASN A 178 23.04 21.76 -0.28
C ASN A 178 22.69 22.85 0.75
N TYR A 179 22.83 22.55 2.05
CA TYR A 179 22.63 23.58 3.09
C TYR A 179 23.70 24.66 3.07
N THR A 180 24.92 24.37 2.65
CA THR A 180 25.97 25.39 2.45
C THR A 180 25.55 26.41 1.39
N GLU A 181 24.94 25.95 0.29
CA GLU A 181 24.41 26.85 -0.72
C GLU A 181 23.13 27.58 -0.26
N LEU A 182 22.24 26.92 0.48
CA LEU A 182 21.04 27.52 1.07
C LEU A 182 21.43 28.64 2.11
N ALA A 183 22.52 28.45 2.86
CA ALA A 183 22.99 29.42 3.83
C ALA A 183 23.41 30.76 3.21
N ARG A 184 23.82 30.80 1.94
CA ARG A 184 24.09 32.04 1.19
C ARG A 184 22.85 32.92 1.06
N PHE A 185 21.68 32.33 1.22
CA PHE A 185 20.37 32.99 1.17
C PHE A 185 19.71 33.10 2.56
N GLY A 186 20.40 32.69 3.63
CA GLY A 186 19.92 32.81 5.01
C GLY A 186 19.11 31.63 5.53
N PHE A 187 19.08 30.47 4.81
CA PHE A 187 18.39 29.26 5.26
C PHE A 187 19.34 28.27 5.94
N ASN A 188 18.82 27.57 6.92
CA ASN A 188 19.51 26.50 7.65
C ASN A 188 18.52 25.41 8.05
N LYS A 189 18.96 24.36 8.75
CA LYS A 189 18.11 23.22 9.14
C LYS A 189 16.97 23.62 10.10
N GLU A 190 17.13 24.66 10.91
CA GLU A 190 16.11 25.17 11.82
C GLU A 190 15.00 25.91 11.07
N THR A 191 15.36 26.71 10.06
CA THR A 191 14.39 27.48 9.26
C THR A 191 13.80 26.70 8.12
N SER A 192 14.50 25.66 7.61
CA SER A 192 14.12 24.85 6.46
C SER A 192 14.27 23.35 6.76
N PRO A 193 13.52 22.79 7.71
CA PRO A 193 13.69 21.43 8.19
C PRO A 193 13.07 20.36 7.28
N TYR A 194 12.26 20.74 6.30
CA TYR A 194 11.64 19.80 5.37
C TYR A 194 12.56 19.54 4.18
N PHE A 195 12.80 18.26 3.89
CA PHE A 195 13.65 17.79 2.80
C PHE A 195 12.81 16.99 1.79
N LEU A 196 12.90 17.34 0.51
CA LEU A 196 12.27 16.59 -0.58
C LEU A 196 13.38 15.90 -1.39
N PRO A 197 13.33 14.56 -1.54
CA PRO A 197 14.39 13.81 -2.19
C PRO A 197 14.37 14.00 -3.72
N PRO A 198 15.55 13.98 -4.40
CA PRO A 198 15.63 14.00 -5.85
C PRO A 198 14.80 12.89 -6.49
N TYR A 199 14.24 13.19 -7.66
CA TYR A 199 13.36 12.27 -8.42
C TYR A 199 12.10 11.84 -7.64
N GLU A 200 11.83 12.44 -6.48
CA GLU A 200 10.74 12.00 -5.57
C GLU A 200 10.89 10.51 -5.19
N TRP A 201 12.13 9.98 -5.31
CA TRP A 201 12.46 8.58 -5.19
C TRP A 201 13.42 8.32 -4.03
N TYR A 202 12.95 7.59 -3.03
CA TYR A 202 13.63 7.33 -1.76
C TYR A 202 13.11 6.04 -1.15
N ASN A 203 13.79 5.53 -0.12
CA ASN A 203 13.36 4.41 0.70
C ASN A 203 13.42 4.78 2.19
N GLN A 204 13.05 3.85 3.06
CA GLN A 204 13.07 4.07 4.51
C GLN A 204 14.48 4.37 5.02
N GLU A 205 15.52 3.80 4.43
CA GLU A 205 16.91 4.06 4.85
C GLU A 205 17.27 5.53 4.64
N ILE A 206 16.94 6.10 3.49
CA ILE A 206 17.12 7.53 3.19
C ILE A 206 16.28 8.39 4.14
N ALA A 207 15.06 8.00 4.45
CA ALA A 207 14.21 8.72 5.39
C ALA A 207 14.80 8.70 6.80
N ASN A 208 15.35 7.58 7.25
CA ASN A 208 16.01 7.46 8.55
C ASN A 208 17.26 8.35 8.62
N TRP A 209 18.09 8.38 7.56
CA TRP A 209 19.28 9.27 7.52
C TRP A 209 18.90 10.74 7.51
N ALA A 210 17.79 11.11 6.85
CA ALA A 210 17.27 12.47 6.89
C ALA A 210 16.80 12.85 8.32
N GLU A 211 16.09 11.96 9.00
CA GLU A 211 15.65 12.14 10.38
C GLU A 211 16.83 12.26 11.35
N GLU A 212 17.85 11.40 11.21
CA GLU A 212 19.10 11.48 11.98
C GLU A 212 19.83 12.81 11.75
N ALA A 213 19.73 13.41 10.55
CA ALA A 213 20.24 14.73 10.23
C ALA A 213 19.37 15.88 10.79
N GLY A 214 18.27 15.56 11.49
CA GLY A 214 17.33 16.53 12.07
C GLY A 214 16.29 17.08 11.10
N LEU A 215 16.05 16.39 9.98
CA LEU A 215 15.13 16.79 8.92
C LEU A 215 13.87 15.94 8.88
N VAL A 216 12.83 16.50 8.30
CA VAL A 216 11.57 15.80 7.99
C VAL A 216 11.52 15.57 6.50
N LEU A 217 11.59 14.30 6.08
CA LEU A 217 11.45 13.94 4.70
C LEU A 217 9.97 14.07 4.28
N VAL A 218 9.75 14.83 3.20
CA VAL A 218 8.42 15.03 2.60
C VAL A 218 8.45 14.62 1.15
N ASN A 219 7.29 14.22 0.62
CA ASN A 219 7.13 13.96 -0.80
C ASN A 219 5.72 14.36 -1.25
N PHE A 220 5.48 14.39 -2.56
CA PHE A 220 4.18 14.76 -3.10
C PHE A 220 3.12 13.69 -2.78
N THR A 221 1.85 14.13 -2.73
CA THR A 221 0.72 13.21 -2.63
C THR A 221 0.44 12.61 -4.01
N PRO A 222 0.53 11.29 -4.18
CA PRO A 222 0.26 10.65 -5.48
C PRO A 222 -1.22 10.74 -5.86
N GLY A 223 -1.51 10.62 -7.16
CA GLY A 223 -2.87 10.48 -7.69
C GLY A 223 -3.25 11.46 -8.77
N THR A 224 -2.68 12.65 -8.79
CA THR A 224 -2.97 13.67 -9.81
C THR A 224 -2.03 13.59 -11.02
N SER A 225 -0.89 12.92 -10.89
CA SER A 225 0.22 12.96 -11.85
C SER A 225 0.74 14.37 -12.13
N SER A 226 0.59 15.30 -11.20
CA SER A 226 1.05 16.70 -11.36
C SER A 226 2.57 16.77 -11.55
N ASN A 227 3.30 15.86 -10.91
CA ASN A 227 4.74 15.73 -11.05
C ASN A 227 5.21 15.26 -12.44
N ALA A 228 4.31 14.82 -13.33
CA ALA A 228 4.66 14.44 -14.72
C ALA A 228 4.83 15.66 -15.65
N ASP A 229 4.67 16.86 -15.15
CA ASP A 229 4.78 18.13 -15.90
C ASP A 229 6.19 18.42 -16.44
N TYR A 230 7.20 17.62 -16.07
CA TYR A 230 8.56 17.68 -16.64
C TYR A 230 8.75 16.79 -17.88
N THR A 231 7.86 15.80 -18.11
CA THR A 231 7.98 14.86 -19.22
C THR A 231 7.80 15.55 -20.57
N THR A 232 8.49 15.04 -21.60
CA THR A 232 8.46 15.58 -22.96
C THR A 232 7.60 14.72 -23.88
N PRO A 233 7.13 15.21 -25.06
CA PRO A 233 6.32 14.43 -25.98
C PRO A 233 6.96 13.12 -26.46
N ASP A 234 8.30 12.98 -26.34
CA ASP A 234 9.02 11.77 -26.71
C ASP A 234 9.02 10.72 -25.57
N ASP A 235 8.58 11.08 -24.38
CA ASP A 235 8.50 10.17 -23.24
C ASP A 235 7.21 9.35 -23.25
N ALA A 236 7.31 8.04 -23.03
CA ALA A 236 6.14 7.16 -22.97
C ALA A 236 5.16 7.53 -21.84
N SER A 237 5.63 8.24 -20.83
CA SER A 237 4.84 8.75 -19.69
C SER A 237 4.36 10.19 -19.86
N TYR A 238 4.53 10.77 -21.05
CA TYR A 238 4.13 12.15 -21.31
C TYR A 238 2.63 12.37 -21.04
N LEU A 239 2.37 13.44 -20.31
CA LEU A 239 1.03 13.99 -20.12
C LEU A 239 1.04 15.46 -20.52
N SER A 240 0.06 15.87 -21.32
CA SER A 240 -0.11 17.27 -21.65
C SER A 240 -0.50 18.09 -20.41
N SER A 241 -0.23 19.39 -20.43
CA SER A 241 -0.66 20.30 -19.35
C SER A 241 -2.17 20.31 -19.15
N GLU A 242 -2.95 20.10 -20.21
CA GLU A 242 -4.41 19.93 -20.10
C GLU A 242 -4.77 18.65 -19.36
N GLU A 243 -4.15 17.52 -19.70
CA GLU A 243 -4.44 16.25 -19.03
C GLU A 243 -4.06 16.29 -17.54
N ILE A 244 -2.91 16.86 -17.19
CA ILE A 244 -2.50 17.07 -15.80
C ILE A 244 -3.52 17.94 -15.07
N TYR A 245 -3.91 19.06 -15.67
CA TYR A 245 -4.91 19.96 -15.12
C TYR A 245 -6.24 19.26 -14.84
N GLN A 246 -6.76 18.51 -15.81
CA GLN A 246 -8.01 17.77 -15.67
C GLN A 246 -7.90 16.64 -14.62
N ARG A 247 -6.73 16.00 -14.49
CA ARG A 247 -6.49 14.99 -13.47
C ARG A 247 -6.53 15.58 -12.07
N ILE A 248 -5.96 16.76 -11.83
CA ILE A 248 -6.02 17.45 -10.54
C ILE A 248 -7.48 17.74 -10.16
N LEU A 249 -8.26 18.33 -11.06
CA LEU A 249 -9.67 18.64 -10.81
C LEU A 249 -10.55 17.40 -10.68
N SER A 250 -10.24 16.34 -11.41
CA SER A 250 -10.94 15.06 -11.29
C SER A 250 -10.64 14.39 -9.94
N TYR A 251 -9.39 14.47 -9.48
CA TYR A 251 -9.00 13.97 -8.16
C TYR A 251 -9.74 14.72 -7.05
N GLU A 252 -9.79 16.05 -7.13
CA GLU A 252 -10.54 16.89 -6.18
C GLU A 252 -11.99 16.44 -6.03
N LYS A 253 -12.65 16.16 -7.15
CA LYS A 253 -14.07 15.75 -7.18
C LYS A 253 -14.30 14.30 -6.75
N SER A 254 -13.33 13.43 -6.92
CA SER A 254 -13.50 11.99 -6.76
C SER A 254 -12.94 11.44 -5.45
N ASP A 255 -11.90 12.07 -4.89
CA ASP A 255 -11.34 11.68 -3.59
C ASP A 255 -12.26 12.15 -2.46
N PRO A 256 -12.56 11.33 -1.45
CA PRO A 256 -13.46 11.70 -0.35
C PRO A 256 -13.03 12.93 0.44
N HIS A 257 -11.72 13.21 0.49
CA HIS A 257 -11.17 14.43 1.10
C HIS A 257 -10.73 15.46 0.06
N GLY A 258 -11.02 15.21 -1.23
CA GLY A 258 -10.54 16.06 -2.30
C GLY A 258 -9.03 16.25 -2.21
N LEU A 259 -8.59 17.50 -2.25
CA LEU A 259 -7.19 17.87 -2.07
C LEU A 259 -6.86 18.34 -0.64
N ASN A 260 -7.65 17.99 0.37
CA ASN A 260 -7.35 18.31 1.76
C ASN A 260 -6.02 17.68 2.18
N GLY A 261 -5.11 18.48 2.74
CA GLY A 261 -3.79 18.04 3.15
C GLY A 261 -2.84 17.69 2.00
N PHE A 262 -3.23 17.92 0.76
CA PHE A 262 -2.48 17.50 -0.42
C PHE A 262 -1.15 18.25 -0.57
N ILE A 263 -0.09 17.56 -0.95
CA ILE A 263 1.20 18.14 -1.35
C ILE A 263 1.25 18.03 -2.87
N LEU A 264 0.93 19.14 -3.55
CA LEU A 264 0.83 19.19 -5.02
C LEU A 264 2.17 19.63 -5.60
N LEU A 265 2.86 18.73 -6.27
CA LEU A 265 4.18 18.98 -6.85
C LEU A 265 4.08 19.30 -8.32
N ILE A 266 4.77 20.37 -8.73
CA ILE A 266 5.02 20.78 -10.12
C ILE A 266 6.47 21.29 -10.25
N HIS A 267 6.92 21.54 -11.48
CA HIS A 267 8.23 22.11 -11.78
C HIS A 267 8.12 23.56 -12.30
N PRO A 268 8.90 24.51 -11.75
CA PRO A 268 8.90 25.89 -12.21
C PRO A 268 9.74 26.11 -13.49
N GLY A 269 10.33 25.06 -14.00
CA GLY A 269 11.10 25.01 -15.23
C GLY A 269 11.28 23.58 -15.70
N THR A 270 11.30 23.38 -17.02
CA THR A 270 11.39 22.04 -17.62
C THR A 270 12.17 22.09 -18.91
N SER A 271 12.58 20.91 -19.44
CA SER A 271 13.32 20.81 -20.69
C SER A 271 12.70 21.66 -21.81
N PRO A 272 13.50 22.36 -22.63
CA PRO A 272 13.00 23.07 -23.82
C PRO A 272 12.22 22.19 -24.81
N ALA A 273 12.45 20.86 -24.78
CA ALA A 273 11.71 19.91 -25.58
C ALA A 273 10.22 19.82 -25.18
N ARG A 274 9.88 20.14 -23.92
CA ARG A 274 8.50 20.31 -23.49
C ARG A 274 8.06 21.75 -23.81
N THR A 275 7.31 21.94 -24.88
CA THR A 275 6.76 23.24 -25.26
C THR A 275 5.45 23.58 -24.53
N ASP A 276 4.73 22.58 -24.10
CA ASP A 276 3.51 22.66 -23.30
C ASP A 276 3.84 22.75 -21.80
N LYS A 277 4.06 23.96 -21.31
CA LYS A 277 4.53 24.25 -19.95
C LYS A 277 3.36 24.36 -18.96
N PHE A 278 3.30 23.46 -17.97
CA PHE A 278 2.20 23.42 -17.00
C PHE A 278 2.10 24.69 -16.15
N TYR A 279 3.21 25.32 -15.80
CA TYR A 279 3.21 26.56 -15.02
C TYR A 279 2.45 27.72 -15.72
N ASN A 280 2.22 27.66 -17.03
CA ASN A 280 1.37 28.64 -17.72
C ASN A 280 -0.14 28.49 -17.37
N ARG A 281 -0.54 27.35 -16.83
CA ARG A 281 -1.90 27.08 -16.34
C ARG A 281 -2.05 27.25 -14.83
N LEU A 282 -0.95 27.52 -14.14
CA LEU A 282 -0.94 27.58 -12.67
C LEU A 282 -1.98 28.60 -12.15
N GLY A 283 -2.05 29.78 -12.74
CA GLY A 283 -3.01 30.82 -12.32
C GLY A 283 -4.45 30.32 -12.36
N GLN A 284 -4.86 29.74 -13.50
CA GLN A 284 -6.19 29.17 -13.66
C GLN A 284 -6.48 28.07 -12.64
N LEU A 285 -5.52 27.16 -12.41
CA LEU A 285 -5.65 26.08 -11.43
C LEU A 285 -5.88 26.63 -10.00
N LEU A 286 -5.06 27.60 -9.59
CA LEU A 286 -5.16 28.19 -8.26
C LEU A 286 -6.50 28.93 -8.06
N ASP A 287 -7.02 29.58 -9.09
CA ASP A 287 -8.33 30.25 -9.05
C ASP A 287 -9.46 29.22 -8.88
N GLU A 288 -9.43 28.11 -9.63
CA GLU A 288 -10.43 27.04 -9.48
C GLU A 288 -10.37 26.36 -8.13
N LEU A 289 -9.15 26.06 -7.62
CA LEU A 289 -9.01 25.47 -6.30
C LEU A 289 -9.48 26.43 -5.19
N SER A 290 -9.22 27.73 -5.33
CA SER A 290 -9.74 28.75 -4.41
C SER A 290 -11.26 28.82 -4.47
N ALA A 291 -11.86 28.75 -5.65
CA ALA A 291 -13.31 28.69 -5.82
C ALA A 291 -13.93 27.42 -5.20
N CYS A 292 -13.19 26.30 -5.16
CA CYS A 292 -13.56 25.10 -4.43
C CYS A 292 -13.39 25.25 -2.90
N GLY A 293 -12.89 26.40 -2.43
CA GLY A 293 -12.70 26.70 -1.00
C GLY A 293 -11.36 26.26 -0.43
N TYR A 294 -10.36 25.94 -1.26
CA TYR A 294 -9.02 25.57 -0.78
C TYR A 294 -8.17 26.81 -0.45
N SER A 295 -7.46 26.71 0.69
CA SER A 295 -6.35 27.62 1.02
C SER A 295 -5.04 26.95 0.65
N MET A 296 -4.27 27.54 -0.27
CA MET A 296 -2.92 27.11 -0.60
C MET A 296 -1.94 27.77 0.36
N VAL A 297 -1.18 26.94 1.09
CA VAL A 297 -0.27 27.38 2.17
C VAL A 297 1.14 26.82 1.95
N GLY A 298 2.13 27.36 2.64
CA GLY A 298 3.48 26.77 2.66
C GLY A 298 3.48 25.39 3.29
N ILE A 299 4.44 24.55 2.89
CA ILE A 299 4.60 23.20 3.46
C ILE A 299 4.82 23.26 4.99
N ASP A 300 5.57 24.28 5.44
CA ASP A 300 5.82 24.57 6.85
C ASP A 300 4.53 24.94 7.60
N GLU A 301 3.58 25.58 6.95
CA GLU A 301 2.27 25.91 7.50
C GLU A 301 1.30 24.72 7.42
N LEU A 302 1.31 23.95 6.34
CA LEU A 302 0.49 22.74 6.20
C LEU A 302 0.86 21.70 7.27
N LEU A 303 2.15 21.61 7.61
CA LEU A 303 2.70 20.61 8.54
C LEU A 303 3.06 21.18 9.92
N VAL A 304 2.63 22.41 10.25
CA VAL A 304 2.96 23.18 11.48
C VAL A 304 2.54 22.50 12.79
N THR A 305 1.55 21.63 12.78
CA THR A 305 1.13 20.91 14.00
C THR A 305 2.22 20.01 14.58
N ALA A 306 3.31 19.79 13.84
CA ALA A 306 4.47 19.05 14.34
C ALA A 306 5.46 19.90 15.19
N ARG A 307 5.29 21.23 15.32
CA ARG A 307 6.33 22.10 15.89
C ARG A 307 5.92 23.06 17.02
N LYS A 308 4.63 23.24 17.29
CA LYS A 308 4.18 24.13 18.39
C LYS A 308 3.83 23.32 19.63
N GLU A 309 4.80 23.09 20.49
CA GLU A 309 4.66 23.10 21.94
C GLU A 309 6.04 22.95 22.60
N LYS A 310 6.79 24.06 22.64
CA LYS A 310 7.82 24.31 23.64
C LYS A 310 7.44 25.61 24.34
N GLU A 311 6.56 25.51 25.31
CA GLU A 311 6.53 26.44 26.45
C GLU A 311 6.55 25.65 27.76
N PRO A 312 7.33 26.09 28.75
CA PRO A 312 7.54 25.33 29.97
C PRO A 312 6.44 25.64 30.97
N GLY A 313 5.75 24.60 31.40
CA GLY A 313 4.91 24.63 32.58
C GLY A 313 3.47 24.21 32.36
N LEU A 314 3.26 22.92 32.13
CA LEU A 314 2.12 22.23 32.72
C LEU A 314 2.46 20.73 32.81
N THR A 315 2.37 20.23 34.03
CA THR A 315 2.60 18.83 34.40
C THR A 315 2.00 17.85 33.42
N ALA A 316 2.85 16.92 32.98
CA ALA A 316 2.51 15.80 32.10
C ALA A 316 1.25 15.07 32.59
N ARG A 317 0.12 15.27 31.91
CA ARG A 317 -0.94 14.30 31.91
C ARG A 317 -0.53 13.20 30.94
N THR A 318 -0.02 12.13 31.48
CA THR A 318 0.12 10.85 30.79
C THR A 318 -1.25 10.37 30.37
N SER A 319 -1.69 10.71 29.16
CA SER A 319 -2.75 9.94 28.51
C SER A 319 -2.10 8.75 27.81
N ASN A 320 -1.86 7.70 28.59
CA ASN A 320 -1.71 6.34 28.06
C ASN A 320 -2.99 6.01 27.31
N SER A 321 -2.90 5.83 26.00
CA SER A 321 -3.62 4.76 25.33
C SER A 321 -3.53 4.87 23.82
N GLU A 322 -2.44 4.41 23.23
CA GLU A 322 -2.58 3.65 22.00
C GLU A 322 -3.08 2.26 22.40
N ASN A 323 -4.38 2.10 22.56
CA ASN A 323 -5.00 0.80 22.67
C ASN A 323 -5.05 0.13 21.30
N PHE A 324 -3.89 -0.19 20.72
CA PHE A 324 -3.80 -1.18 19.67
C PHE A 324 -4.06 -2.55 20.32
N MET A 325 -5.18 -3.14 19.98
CA MET A 325 -5.40 -4.54 20.28
C MET A 325 -4.42 -5.36 19.43
N PRO A 326 -3.41 -6.05 19.98
CA PRO A 326 -2.68 -7.03 19.20
C PRO A 326 -3.68 -8.10 18.76
N SER A 327 -4.00 -8.12 17.47
CA SER A 327 -5.08 -8.93 16.97
C SER A 327 -4.69 -10.36 16.73
N LEU A 328 -3.45 -10.58 16.37
CA LEU A 328 -2.93 -11.89 16.01
C LEU A 328 -1.79 -12.24 16.93
N SER A 329 -1.93 -13.41 17.57
CA SER A 329 -0.89 -14.01 18.39
C SER A 329 -0.16 -15.06 17.58
N THR A 330 1.17 -15.12 17.71
CA THR A 330 1.96 -16.20 17.12
C THR A 330 1.61 -17.51 17.81
N LEU A 331 1.13 -18.48 17.07
CA LEU A 331 0.89 -19.82 17.54
C LEU A 331 2.22 -20.60 17.60
N TRP A 332 2.95 -20.56 16.50
CA TRP A 332 4.29 -21.13 16.38
C TRP A 332 5.10 -20.38 15.31
N LYS A 333 6.40 -20.59 15.32
CA LYS A 333 7.34 -20.08 14.30
C LYS A 333 8.42 -21.09 14.03
N GLU A 334 8.75 -21.28 12.76
CA GLU A 334 9.80 -22.19 12.30
C GLU A 334 10.85 -21.42 11.49
N LYS A 335 12.13 -21.63 11.82
CA LYS A 335 13.26 -20.97 11.15
C LYS A 335 13.81 -21.88 10.06
N LEU A 336 14.07 -21.31 8.90
CA LEU A 336 14.57 -22.00 7.73
C LEU A 336 15.83 -21.32 7.19
N PRO A 337 16.81 -22.08 6.69
CA PRO A 337 17.88 -21.52 5.90
C PRO A 337 17.35 -21.08 4.53
N GLY A 338 17.88 -19.98 4.01
CA GLY A 338 17.52 -19.48 2.69
C GLY A 338 16.14 -18.84 2.62
N LYS A 339 15.72 -18.46 1.41
CA LYS A 339 14.50 -17.70 1.16
C LYS A 339 13.31 -18.61 0.88
N ILE A 340 12.22 -18.38 1.61
CA ILE A 340 10.92 -19.00 1.34
C ILE A 340 10.31 -18.38 0.09
N LEU A 341 9.75 -19.21 -0.80
CA LEU A 341 9.08 -18.81 -2.02
C LEU A 341 7.56 -18.75 -1.88
N GLY A 342 7.01 -19.69 -1.14
CA GLY A 342 5.58 -19.76 -0.95
C GLY A 342 5.18 -20.80 0.06
N LEU A 343 3.95 -20.68 0.53
CA LEU A 343 3.35 -21.64 1.44
C LEU A 343 1.87 -21.85 1.12
N ALA A 344 1.34 -23.02 1.48
CA ALA A 344 -0.08 -23.35 1.37
C ALA A 344 -0.48 -24.37 2.43
N PHE A 345 -1.73 -24.36 2.84
CA PHE A 345 -2.30 -25.47 3.60
C PHE A 345 -2.64 -26.61 2.65
N LEU A 346 -2.08 -27.79 2.90
CA LEU A 346 -2.40 -29.03 2.22
C LEU A 346 -3.80 -29.51 2.59
N ASP A 347 -4.12 -29.36 3.86
CA ASP A 347 -5.43 -29.59 4.46
C ASP A 347 -5.54 -28.82 5.79
N ASN A 348 -6.52 -29.11 6.61
CA ASN A 348 -6.69 -28.46 7.90
C ASN A 348 -5.67 -28.86 8.98
N GLN A 349 -4.87 -29.90 8.74
CA GLN A 349 -3.87 -30.42 9.69
C GLN A 349 -2.43 -30.13 9.28
N ARG A 350 -2.19 -29.84 7.99
CA ARG A 350 -0.85 -29.76 7.43
C ARG A 350 -0.64 -28.52 6.58
N VAL A 351 0.53 -27.91 6.75
CA VAL A 351 1.03 -26.78 5.97
C VAL A 351 2.28 -27.22 5.21
N VAL A 352 2.42 -26.69 4.01
CA VAL A 352 3.58 -26.94 3.12
C VAL A 352 4.19 -25.60 2.75
N TRP A 353 5.51 -25.54 2.71
CA TRP A 353 6.23 -24.42 2.12
C TRP A 353 7.36 -24.88 1.22
N THR A 354 7.77 -23.98 0.33
CA THR A 354 8.86 -24.19 -0.62
C THR A 354 9.91 -23.09 -0.49
N THR A 355 11.16 -23.43 -0.75
CA THR A 355 12.28 -22.50 -0.72
C THR A 355 12.88 -22.28 -2.12
N GLU A 356 13.63 -21.20 -2.32
CA GLU A 356 14.34 -20.94 -3.58
C GLU A 356 15.38 -22.02 -3.93
N GLN A 357 15.90 -22.73 -2.92
CA GLN A 357 16.85 -23.82 -3.07
C GLN A 357 16.20 -25.13 -3.55
N GLY A 358 14.89 -25.15 -3.74
CA GLY A 358 14.17 -26.34 -4.20
C GLY A 358 13.71 -27.27 -3.07
N GLN A 359 13.81 -26.83 -1.82
CA GLN A 359 13.32 -27.60 -0.69
C GLN A 359 11.80 -27.54 -0.61
N LEU A 360 11.19 -28.66 -0.27
CA LEU A 360 9.79 -28.82 0.06
C LEU A 360 9.68 -29.32 1.49
N VAL A 361 8.95 -28.59 2.32
CA VAL A 361 8.74 -28.95 3.73
C VAL A 361 7.27 -29.10 4.03
N LEU A 362 6.90 -30.23 4.65
CA LEU A 362 5.58 -30.55 5.16
C LEU A 362 5.63 -30.49 6.69
N ALA A 363 4.72 -29.76 7.31
CA ALA A 363 4.65 -29.62 8.76
C ALA A 363 3.20 -29.69 9.28
N GLU A 364 3.05 -29.94 10.58
CA GLU A 364 1.75 -29.85 11.25
C GLU A 364 1.28 -28.40 11.37
N ALA A 365 0.04 -28.16 11.05
CA ALA A 365 -0.54 -26.80 11.03
C ALA A 365 -0.67 -26.19 12.44
N GLU A 366 -0.91 -26.99 13.48
CA GLU A 366 -1.12 -26.51 14.86
C GLU A 366 0.19 -26.33 15.64
N SER A 367 1.21 -27.13 15.36
CA SER A 367 2.47 -27.14 16.14
C SER A 367 3.67 -26.57 15.37
N GLY A 368 3.61 -26.55 14.02
CA GLY A 368 4.75 -26.26 13.18
C GLY A 368 5.78 -27.41 13.09
N GLN A 369 5.53 -28.55 13.75
CA GLN A 369 6.45 -29.67 13.74
C GLN A 369 6.64 -30.22 12.32
N ILE A 370 7.89 -30.26 11.86
CA ILE A 370 8.24 -30.78 10.53
C ILE A 370 7.96 -32.27 10.48
N ILE A 371 7.09 -32.68 9.57
CA ILE A 371 6.76 -34.09 9.29
C ILE A 371 7.73 -34.64 8.26
N LYS A 372 8.03 -33.86 7.23
CA LYS A 372 8.88 -34.29 6.12
C LYS A 372 9.56 -33.10 5.46
N SER A 373 10.81 -33.31 5.06
CA SER A 373 11.55 -32.37 4.22
C SER A 373 12.15 -33.12 3.02
N VAL A 374 12.02 -32.57 1.84
CA VAL A 374 12.47 -33.17 0.57
C VAL A 374 13.21 -32.12 -0.24
N GLU A 375 14.44 -32.48 -0.64
CA GLU A 375 15.19 -31.73 -1.66
C GLU A 375 14.74 -32.20 -3.04
N SER A 376 14.04 -31.36 -3.77
CA SER A 376 13.43 -31.75 -5.06
C SER A 376 14.38 -31.66 -6.23
N GLY A 377 15.48 -30.90 -6.11
CA GLY A 377 16.36 -30.54 -7.21
C GLY A 377 15.69 -29.63 -8.26
N ALA A 378 14.45 -29.17 -8.03
CA ALA A 378 13.73 -28.28 -8.91
C ALA A 378 13.80 -26.84 -8.37
N ARG A 379 13.89 -25.87 -9.28
CA ARG A 379 13.70 -24.47 -8.93
C ARG A 379 12.21 -24.15 -8.95
N TRP A 380 11.66 -23.81 -7.82
CA TRP A 380 10.25 -23.40 -7.72
C TRP A 380 10.08 -21.95 -8.17
N VAL A 381 8.98 -21.66 -8.90
CA VAL A 381 8.70 -20.34 -9.46
C VAL A 381 7.39 -19.72 -9.00
N TRP A 382 6.49 -20.55 -8.43
CA TRP A 382 5.21 -20.12 -7.88
C TRP A 382 4.98 -20.70 -6.50
N PRO A 383 4.19 -20.02 -5.64
CA PRO A 383 3.71 -20.61 -4.41
C PRO A 383 2.95 -21.94 -4.65
N PRO A 384 3.00 -22.88 -3.70
CA PRO A 384 2.16 -24.07 -3.75
C PRO A 384 0.68 -23.69 -3.81
N PHE A 385 -0.13 -24.45 -4.54
CA PHE A 385 -1.58 -24.22 -4.57
C PHE A 385 -2.36 -25.54 -4.41
N PRO A 386 -3.57 -25.49 -3.80
CA PRO A 386 -4.32 -26.71 -3.50
C PRO A 386 -4.88 -27.36 -4.76
N GLY A 387 -4.94 -28.69 -4.74
CA GLY A 387 -5.59 -29.53 -5.74
C GLY A 387 -6.43 -30.63 -5.08
N SER A 388 -7.27 -31.30 -5.86
CA SER A 388 -8.15 -32.36 -5.35
C SER A 388 -7.42 -33.57 -4.79
N HIS A 389 -6.19 -33.83 -5.27
CA HIS A 389 -5.37 -34.96 -4.89
C HIS A 389 -4.19 -34.60 -3.97
N GLY A 390 -4.03 -33.33 -3.63
CA GLY A 390 -2.93 -32.81 -2.82
C GLY A 390 -2.60 -31.37 -3.16
N LEU A 391 -1.31 -31.03 -3.25
CA LEU A 391 -0.82 -29.71 -3.64
C LEU A 391 -0.06 -29.77 -4.96
N TRP A 392 -0.21 -28.72 -5.74
CA TRP A 392 0.58 -28.45 -6.91
C TRP A 392 1.76 -27.54 -6.59
N LEU A 393 2.91 -27.88 -7.14
CA LEU A 393 4.14 -27.10 -7.12
C LEU A 393 4.51 -26.75 -8.55
N VAL A 394 5.12 -25.61 -8.79
CA VAL A 394 5.47 -25.14 -10.13
C VAL A 394 6.96 -24.88 -10.22
N SER A 395 7.62 -25.54 -11.15
CA SER A 395 8.99 -25.27 -11.54
C SER A 395 9.04 -24.57 -12.89
N ASP A 396 10.23 -24.16 -13.34
CA ASP A 396 10.45 -23.48 -14.61
C ASP A 396 9.84 -24.20 -15.82
N SER A 397 9.75 -25.54 -15.80
CA SER A 397 9.35 -26.35 -16.95
C SER A 397 8.25 -27.37 -16.67
N ALA A 398 7.74 -27.42 -15.44
CA ALA A 398 6.76 -28.43 -15.06
C ALA A 398 5.91 -28.03 -13.86
N VAL A 399 4.71 -28.61 -13.79
CA VAL A 399 3.87 -28.62 -12.58
C VAL A 399 3.93 -30.00 -11.95
N TRP A 400 4.04 -30.02 -10.63
CA TRP A 400 4.28 -31.24 -9.85
C TRP A 400 3.14 -31.40 -8.83
N LEU A 401 2.52 -32.57 -8.79
CA LEU A 401 1.50 -32.89 -7.82
C LEU A 401 2.12 -33.70 -6.68
N ILE A 402 1.97 -33.21 -5.45
CA ILE A 402 2.31 -33.96 -4.24
C ILE A 402 1.04 -34.44 -3.55
N ASN A 403 1.09 -35.66 -2.99
CA ASN A 403 0.01 -36.19 -2.20
C ASN A 403 0.00 -35.63 -0.77
N ARG A 404 -0.96 -36.07 0.05
CA ARG A 404 -1.08 -35.65 1.44
C ARG A 404 0.09 -36.05 2.34
N ASN A 405 0.93 -36.99 1.92
CA ASN A 405 2.13 -37.41 2.66
C ASN A 405 3.38 -36.64 2.21
N GLY A 406 3.24 -35.69 1.29
CA GLY A 406 4.36 -34.94 0.72
C GLY A 406 5.16 -35.75 -0.32
N ASP A 407 4.61 -36.83 -0.88
CA ASP A 407 5.25 -37.60 -1.96
C ASP A 407 4.85 -37.01 -3.31
N ILE A 408 5.81 -36.90 -4.22
CA ILE A 408 5.57 -36.50 -5.59
C ILE A 408 4.88 -37.65 -6.34
N ILE A 409 3.62 -37.47 -6.73
CA ILE A 409 2.82 -38.46 -7.42
C ILE A 409 2.72 -38.22 -8.91
N ARG A 410 2.95 -36.99 -9.34
CA ARG A 410 2.89 -36.64 -10.76
C ARG A 410 3.79 -35.45 -11.10
N LYS A 411 4.41 -35.49 -12.29
CA LYS A 411 5.09 -34.37 -12.93
C LYS A 411 4.50 -34.21 -14.32
N ILE A 412 4.04 -33.00 -14.65
CA ILE A 412 3.50 -32.65 -15.96
C ILE A 412 4.39 -31.56 -16.57
N THR A 413 5.06 -31.87 -17.66
CA THR A 413 5.88 -30.90 -18.40
C THR A 413 4.98 -29.84 -19.04
N VAL A 414 5.39 -28.57 -18.93
CA VAL A 414 4.74 -27.42 -19.52
C VAL A 414 5.69 -26.81 -20.55
N ALA A 415 5.25 -26.72 -21.80
CA ALA A 415 6.07 -26.29 -22.93
C ALA A 415 5.98 -24.78 -23.22
N PHE A 416 5.48 -24.00 -22.26
CA PHE A 416 5.32 -22.54 -22.39
C PHE A 416 5.41 -21.89 -21.00
N ASP A 417 5.73 -20.60 -20.98
CA ASP A 417 5.83 -19.85 -19.74
C ASP A 417 4.45 -19.51 -19.18
N LEU A 418 4.24 -19.82 -17.91
CA LEU A 418 3.04 -19.48 -17.19
C LEU A 418 3.08 -18.03 -16.75
N VAL A 419 2.05 -17.26 -17.06
CA VAL A 419 1.91 -15.85 -16.62
C VAL A 419 1.00 -15.70 -15.41
N PHE A 420 0.26 -16.75 -15.06
CA PHE A 420 -0.54 -16.83 -13.83
C PHE A 420 -0.28 -18.16 -13.14
N PRO A 421 -0.43 -18.21 -11.81
CA PRO A 421 -0.35 -19.47 -11.09
C PRO A 421 -1.38 -20.45 -11.67
N PRO A 422 -1.03 -21.72 -11.87
CA PRO A 422 -2.00 -22.74 -12.26
C PRO A 422 -3.12 -22.87 -11.23
N VAL A 423 -4.28 -23.30 -11.67
CA VAL A 423 -5.44 -23.53 -10.80
C VAL A 423 -6.05 -24.88 -11.15
N GLU A 424 -6.31 -25.71 -10.14
CA GLU A 424 -7.16 -26.89 -10.30
C GLU A 424 -8.59 -26.53 -9.89
N ASN A 425 -9.52 -26.73 -10.83
CA ASN A 425 -10.92 -26.44 -10.61
C ASN A 425 -11.78 -27.44 -11.42
N ASP A 426 -12.88 -27.94 -10.82
CA ASP A 426 -13.80 -28.89 -11.44
C ASP A 426 -13.11 -30.13 -12.06
N GLY A 427 -12.04 -30.62 -11.39
CA GLY A 427 -11.29 -31.80 -11.81
C GLY A 427 -10.38 -31.59 -13.03
N LEU A 428 -10.11 -30.36 -13.42
CA LEU A 428 -9.16 -29.98 -14.46
C LEU A 428 -8.10 -29.03 -13.91
N LEU A 429 -6.88 -29.19 -14.39
CA LEU A 429 -5.75 -28.30 -14.15
C LEU A 429 -5.63 -27.30 -15.29
N TYR A 430 -5.74 -26.02 -14.98
CA TYR A 430 -5.65 -24.93 -15.93
C TYR A 430 -4.25 -24.30 -15.87
N LEU A 431 -3.62 -24.21 -17.03
CA LEU A 431 -2.30 -23.64 -17.24
C LEU A 431 -2.44 -22.43 -18.17
N LEU A 432 -2.09 -21.26 -17.66
CA LEU A 432 -2.32 -19.99 -18.37
C LEU A 432 -0.98 -19.32 -18.70
N GLY A 433 -0.56 -19.42 -19.95
CA GLY A 433 0.52 -18.64 -20.52
C GLY A 433 0.01 -17.40 -21.25
N GLN A 434 0.92 -16.53 -21.68
CA GLN A 434 0.53 -15.29 -22.36
C GLN A 434 -0.22 -15.56 -23.68
N SER A 435 0.27 -16.50 -24.48
CA SER A 435 -0.28 -16.82 -25.80
C SER A 435 -0.78 -18.27 -25.93
N ARG A 436 -0.81 -18.98 -24.81
CA ARG A 436 -1.28 -20.37 -24.77
C ARG A 436 -1.95 -20.68 -23.46
N GLN A 437 -3.14 -21.27 -23.52
CA GLN A 437 -3.90 -21.73 -22.37
C GLN A 437 -4.27 -23.19 -22.57
N GLU A 438 -4.20 -23.97 -21.50
CA GLU A 438 -4.54 -25.39 -21.53
C GLU A 438 -5.38 -25.77 -20.32
N ALA A 439 -6.30 -26.71 -20.52
CA ALA A 439 -6.91 -27.49 -19.45
C ALA A 439 -6.47 -28.93 -19.57
N ARG A 440 -5.99 -29.50 -18.49
CA ARG A 440 -5.45 -30.87 -18.44
C ARG A 440 -6.11 -31.69 -17.35
N ARG A 441 -6.15 -33.01 -17.54
CA ARG A 441 -6.50 -33.94 -16.46
C ARG A 441 -5.35 -33.98 -15.43
N PRO A 442 -5.62 -33.80 -14.13
CA PRO A 442 -4.58 -33.73 -13.10
C PRO A 442 -3.65 -34.93 -13.06
N LEU A 443 -4.20 -36.15 -13.09
CA LEU A 443 -3.41 -37.38 -12.91
C LEU A 443 -2.77 -37.88 -14.21
N SER A 444 -3.46 -37.82 -15.35
CA SER A 444 -2.89 -38.26 -16.63
C SER A 444 -2.01 -37.21 -17.29
N GLY A 445 -2.26 -35.93 -17.05
CA GLY A 445 -1.65 -34.81 -17.78
C GLY A 445 -2.21 -34.60 -19.19
N GLU A 446 -3.24 -35.35 -19.58
CA GLU A 446 -3.94 -35.28 -20.88
C GLU A 446 -4.51 -33.86 -21.08
N ILE A 447 -4.25 -33.30 -22.26
CA ILE A 447 -4.82 -32.01 -22.65
C ILE A 447 -6.25 -32.23 -23.09
N ILE A 448 -7.21 -31.64 -22.39
CA ILE A 448 -8.63 -31.68 -22.70
C ILE A 448 -8.96 -30.65 -23.76
N TRP A 449 -8.43 -29.46 -23.60
CA TRP A 449 -8.50 -28.40 -24.61
C TRP A 449 -7.29 -27.48 -24.51
N GLN A 450 -7.01 -26.78 -25.59
CA GLN A 450 -6.02 -25.73 -25.67
C GLN A 450 -6.54 -24.52 -26.45
N SER A 451 -6.03 -23.36 -26.14
CA SER A 451 -6.33 -22.08 -26.80
C SER A 451 -5.03 -21.31 -27.06
N SER A 452 -5.02 -20.50 -28.09
CA SER A 452 -3.89 -19.64 -28.48
C SER A 452 -4.23 -18.15 -28.35
N LEU A 453 -5.08 -17.80 -27.41
CA LEU A 453 -5.41 -16.41 -27.09
C LEU A 453 -4.20 -15.69 -26.49
N THR A 454 -4.08 -14.40 -26.78
CA THR A 454 -3.12 -13.54 -26.09
C THR A 454 -3.80 -12.84 -24.94
N ILE A 455 -3.52 -13.29 -23.72
CA ILE A 455 -4.10 -12.71 -22.50
C ILE A 455 -3.18 -11.65 -21.90
N ASP A 456 -3.79 -10.58 -21.34
CA ASP A 456 -3.06 -9.52 -20.65
C ASP A 456 -2.59 -10.01 -19.26
N PRO A 457 -1.29 -10.09 -19.00
CA PRO A 457 -0.79 -10.52 -17.70
C PRO A 457 -0.95 -9.48 -16.59
N SER A 458 -1.32 -8.23 -16.91
CA SER A 458 -1.50 -7.18 -15.91
C SER A 458 -2.82 -7.27 -15.15
N ALA A 459 -3.82 -8.00 -15.70
CA ALA A 459 -5.11 -8.23 -15.09
C ALA A 459 -5.29 -9.71 -14.73
N ALA A 460 -5.24 -10.02 -13.42
CA ALA A 460 -5.45 -11.38 -12.95
C ALA A 460 -6.80 -11.94 -13.40
N PRO A 461 -6.87 -13.21 -13.86
CA PRO A 461 -8.12 -13.82 -14.30
C PRO A 461 -9.12 -13.99 -13.18
N ALA A 462 -10.42 -13.88 -13.49
CA ALA A 462 -11.49 -14.21 -12.57
C ALA A 462 -12.03 -15.61 -12.83
N TRP A 463 -12.21 -16.39 -11.76
CA TRP A 463 -12.70 -17.76 -11.81
C TRP A 463 -14.17 -17.81 -11.43
N GLY A 464 -15.00 -18.17 -12.39
CA GLY A 464 -16.42 -18.45 -12.17
C GLY A 464 -16.70 -19.95 -12.07
N VAL A 465 -17.98 -20.33 -12.00
CA VAL A 465 -18.41 -21.75 -11.95
C VAL A 465 -18.10 -22.45 -13.26
N SER A 466 -18.56 -21.89 -14.37
CA SER A 466 -18.43 -22.51 -15.70
C SER A 466 -17.40 -21.82 -16.58
N SER A 467 -16.96 -20.63 -16.23
CA SER A 467 -16.15 -19.78 -17.08
C SER A 467 -14.91 -19.22 -16.36
N LEU A 468 -13.85 -19.04 -17.13
CA LEU A 468 -12.68 -18.27 -16.77
C LEU A 468 -12.74 -16.94 -17.53
N PHE A 469 -12.63 -15.83 -16.82
CA PHE A 469 -12.63 -14.49 -17.42
C PHE A 469 -11.23 -13.93 -17.47
N CYS A 470 -10.79 -13.51 -18.64
CA CYS A 470 -9.47 -12.89 -18.88
C CYS A 470 -9.63 -11.63 -19.73
N GLN A 471 -8.67 -10.74 -19.70
CA GLN A 471 -8.54 -9.69 -20.69
C GLN A 471 -7.69 -10.21 -21.86
N GLU A 472 -8.16 -10.06 -23.09
CA GLU A 472 -7.42 -10.37 -24.29
C GLU A 472 -6.51 -9.18 -24.65
N ASN A 473 -5.22 -9.31 -24.40
CA ASN A 473 -4.23 -8.22 -24.57
C ASN A 473 -4.75 -6.93 -23.89
N THR A 474 -4.77 -5.79 -24.61
CA THR A 474 -5.42 -4.54 -24.15
C THR A 474 -6.85 -4.40 -24.67
N GLY A 475 -7.43 -5.48 -25.17
CA GLY A 475 -8.74 -5.55 -25.83
C GLY A 475 -9.89 -5.91 -24.89
N PRO A 476 -10.84 -6.70 -25.41
CA PRO A 476 -12.03 -7.08 -24.65
C PRO A 476 -11.73 -8.02 -23.49
N ILE A 477 -12.63 -8.04 -22.53
CA ILE A 477 -12.72 -9.13 -21.55
C ILE A 477 -13.47 -10.27 -22.23
N ILE A 478 -12.87 -11.44 -22.19
CA ILE A 478 -13.39 -12.67 -22.77
C ILE A 478 -13.72 -13.67 -21.66
N SER A 479 -14.63 -14.57 -21.96
CA SER A 479 -14.86 -15.78 -21.18
C SER A 479 -14.36 -17.00 -21.94
N LEU A 480 -13.62 -17.86 -21.25
CA LEU A 480 -13.31 -19.21 -21.71
C LEU A 480 -14.24 -20.20 -20.96
N ASP A 481 -15.02 -20.97 -21.69
CA ASP A 481 -15.74 -22.08 -21.10
C ASP A 481 -14.74 -23.10 -20.53
N LYS A 482 -14.85 -23.42 -19.27
CA LYS A 482 -13.87 -24.25 -18.56
C LYS A 482 -13.78 -25.69 -19.10
N LYS A 483 -14.88 -26.24 -19.64
CA LYS A 483 -14.93 -27.62 -20.14
C LYS A 483 -14.41 -27.74 -21.57
N THR A 484 -14.67 -26.75 -22.40
CA THR A 484 -14.46 -26.84 -23.86
C THR A 484 -13.37 -25.89 -24.38
N GLY A 485 -12.94 -24.89 -23.58
CA GLY A 485 -12.03 -23.83 -24.01
C GLY A 485 -12.66 -22.85 -25.01
N ARG A 486 -14.01 -22.94 -25.26
CA ARG A 486 -14.70 -22.01 -26.17
C ARG A 486 -14.60 -20.58 -25.64
N VAL A 487 -14.24 -19.67 -26.52
CA VAL A 487 -14.06 -18.24 -26.24
C VAL A 487 -15.29 -17.46 -26.64
N SER A 488 -15.65 -16.48 -25.82
CA SER A 488 -16.71 -15.50 -26.13
C SER A 488 -16.34 -14.14 -25.57
N GLU A 489 -16.56 -13.05 -26.33
CA GLU A 489 -16.41 -11.69 -25.84
C GLU A 489 -17.52 -11.39 -24.83
N VAL A 490 -17.16 -10.77 -23.71
CA VAL A 490 -18.07 -10.46 -22.60
C VAL A 490 -18.26 -8.96 -22.45
N TYR A 491 -17.18 -8.22 -22.46
CA TYR A 491 -17.19 -6.78 -22.19
C TYR A 491 -15.98 -6.11 -22.83
N ARG A 492 -16.17 -4.93 -23.42
CA ARG A 492 -15.06 -4.12 -23.95
C ARG A 492 -14.86 -2.91 -23.05
N PRO A 493 -13.79 -2.92 -22.24
CA PRO A 493 -13.50 -1.79 -21.37
C PRO A 493 -13.03 -0.57 -22.16
N SER A 494 -13.35 0.62 -21.69
CA SER A 494 -12.82 1.89 -22.21
C SER A 494 -11.52 2.32 -21.54
N GLU A 495 -11.12 1.62 -20.50
CA GLU A 495 -9.94 1.91 -19.67
C GLU A 495 -9.18 0.61 -19.44
N LYS A 496 -7.89 0.73 -19.13
CA LYS A 496 -7.05 -0.45 -18.82
C LYS A 496 -7.54 -1.14 -17.55
N VAL A 497 -7.77 -2.44 -17.65
CA VAL A 497 -8.21 -3.27 -16.53
C VAL A 497 -7.02 -3.61 -15.64
N SER A 498 -7.22 -3.56 -14.34
CA SER A 498 -6.22 -3.93 -13.33
C SER A 498 -6.60 -5.19 -12.56
N LEU A 499 -7.91 -5.47 -12.48
CA LEU A 499 -8.44 -6.56 -11.68
C LEU A 499 -9.75 -7.07 -12.27
N LEU A 500 -9.91 -8.40 -12.27
CA LEU A 500 -11.16 -9.07 -12.52
C LEU A 500 -11.61 -9.88 -11.30
N GLY A 501 -12.89 -9.89 -11.01
CA GLY A 501 -13.51 -10.72 -9.98
C GLY A 501 -14.88 -11.21 -10.42
N SER A 502 -15.20 -12.48 -10.24
CA SER A 502 -16.52 -13.03 -10.58
C SER A 502 -17.33 -13.38 -9.35
N SER A 503 -18.65 -13.31 -9.48
CA SER A 503 -19.53 -13.91 -8.47
C SER A 503 -19.50 -15.44 -8.55
N PRO A 504 -19.69 -16.14 -7.40
CA PRO A 504 -19.67 -17.61 -7.39
C PRO A 504 -20.72 -18.30 -8.29
N ASP A 505 -21.71 -17.58 -8.78
CA ASP A 505 -22.81 -18.09 -9.61
C ASP A 505 -22.69 -17.66 -11.09
N ASP A 506 -21.57 -17.15 -11.52
CA ASP A 506 -21.30 -16.61 -12.89
C ASP A 506 -22.32 -15.56 -13.37
N LYS A 507 -23.01 -14.86 -12.46
CA LYS A 507 -23.97 -13.83 -12.86
C LYS A 507 -23.36 -12.43 -12.97
N VAL A 508 -22.25 -12.20 -12.26
CA VAL A 508 -21.64 -10.87 -12.12
C VAL A 508 -20.15 -10.95 -12.32
N LEU A 509 -19.62 -10.02 -13.11
CA LEU A 509 -18.21 -9.73 -13.21
C LEU A 509 -17.95 -8.35 -12.57
N PHE A 510 -16.96 -8.28 -11.69
CA PHE A 510 -16.41 -7.04 -11.18
C PHE A 510 -15.14 -6.72 -11.95
N ILE A 511 -15.02 -5.48 -12.41
CA ILE A 511 -13.91 -5.02 -13.23
C ILE A 511 -13.32 -3.81 -12.53
N GLY A 512 -12.08 -3.92 -12.07
CA GLY A 512 -11.29 -2.82 -11.55
C GLY A 512 -10.39 -2.26 -12.65
N THR A 513 -10.15 -0.95 -12.65
CA THR A 513 -9.31 -0.29 -13.64
C THR A 513 -8.06 0.35 -13.02
N GLU A 514 -7.07 0.63 -13.87
CA GLU A 514 -5.86 1.38 -13.49
C GLU A 514 -6.17 2.81 -13.01
N THR A 515 -7.33 3.35 -13.38
CA THR A 515 -7.79 4.70 -13.04
C THR A 515 -8.72 4.75 -11.83
N GLY A 516 -8.86 3.62 -11.07
CA GLY A 516 -9.65 3.57 -9.85
C GLY A 516 -11.14 3.36 -10.05
N ARG A 517 -11.60 3.05 -11.24
CA ARG A 517 -13.00 2.72 -11.49
C ARG A 517 -13.27 1.27 -11.12
N ILE A 518 -14.38 1.01 -10.43
CA ILE A 518 -14.93 -0.33 -10.22
C ILE A 518 -16.28 -0.46 -10.92
N ILE A 519 -16.44 -1.49 -11.72
CA ILE A 519 -17.63 -1.74 -12.52
C ILE A 519 -18.22 -3.08 -12.08
N LYS A 520 -19.54 -3.11 -11.86
CA LYS A 520 -20.32 -4.33 -11.70
C LYS A 520 -21.06 -4.61 -12.99
N TYR A 521 -20.65 -5.64 -13.70
CA TYR A 521 -21.24 -6.06 -14.97
C TYR A 521 -22.10 -7.30 -14.78
N ASN A 522 -23.35 -7.27 -15.27
CA ASN A 522 -24.24 -8.42 -15.23
C ASN A 522 -24.01 -9.26 -16.49
N LEU A 523 -23.46 -10.45 -16.32
CA LEU A 523 -23.10 -11.37 -17.40
C LEU A 523 -24.34 -11.90 -18.18
N HIS A 524 -25.42 -12.15 -17.47
CA HIS A 524 -26.64 -12.68 -18.10
C HIS A 524 -27.38 -11.61 -18.91
N ARG A 525 -27.45 -10.37 -18.38
CA ARG A 525 -28.10 -9.24 -19.05
C ARG A 525 -27.19 -8.48 -20.01
N GLN A 526 -25.91 -8.82 -20.06
CA GLN A 526 -24.87 -8.17 -20.85
C GLN A 526 -24.86 -6.63 -20.68
N LYS A 527 -24.99 -6.14 -19.44
CA LYS A 527 -24.99 -4.71 -19.15
C LYS A 527 -24.37 -4.37 -17.82
N THR A 528 -23.81 -3.16 -17.74
CA THR A 528 -23.34 -2.57 -16.49
C THR A 528 -24.52 -2.37 -15.54
N SER A 529 -24.41 -2.96 -14.34
CA SER A 529 -25.38 -2.77 -13.26
C SER A 529 -25.14 -1.45 -12.55
N TRP A 530 -23.87 -1.15 -12.26
CA TRP A 530 -23.38 0.12 -11.73
C TRP A 530 -21.88 0.26 -11.99
N SER A 531 -21.41 1.50 -11.96
CA SER A 531 -19.99 1.86 -12.04
C SER A 531 -19.72 3.00 -11.07
N VAL A 532 -18.59 2.93 -10.35
CA VAL A 532 -18.17 3.91 -9.36
C VAL A 532 -16.71 4.23 -9.60
N ASN A 533 -16.34 5.50 -9.56
CA ASN A 533 -14.95 5.93 -9.54
C ASN A 533 -14.52 6.16 -8.08
N LEU A 534 -13.44 5.51 -7.66
CA LEU A 534 -12.87 5.56 -6.30
C LEU A 534 -11.65 6.48 -6.20
N GLY A 535 -11.46 7.36 -7.18
CA GLY A 535 -10.27 8.18 -7.33
C GLY A 535 -9.45 7.73 -8.53
N SER A 536 -8.27 8.30 -8.73
CA SER A 536 -7.39 7.98 -9.87
C SER A 536 -6.35 6.91 -9.56
N GLN A 537 -6.55 6.11 -8.51
CA GLN A 537 -5.62 5.07 -8.06
C GLN A 537 -6.07 3.70 -8.54
N ARG A 538 -5.12 2.90 -9.05
CA ARG A 538 -5.36 1.54 -9.50
C ARG A 538 -6.15 0.72 -8.46
N VAL A 539 -7.16 -0.02 -8.90
CA VAL A 539 -7.85 -1.03 -8.08
C VAL A 539 -6.96 -2.27 -7.99
N GLU A 540 -6.54 -2.63 -6.78
CA GLU A 540 -5.62 -3.76 -6.59
C GLU A 540 -6.30 -5.02 -6.11
N HIS A 541 -7.19 -4.89 -5.14
CA HIS A 541 -7.86 -6.05 -4.56
C HIS A 541 -9.32 -5.74 -4.26
N LEU A 542 -10.13 -6.79 -4.28
CA LEU A 542 -11.50 -6.73 -3.81
C LEU A 542 -11.85 -8.00 -3.03
N VAL A 543 -12.74 -7.85 -2.05
CA VAL A 543 -13.32 -8.97 -1.31
C VAL A 543 -14.79 -8.68 -1.01
N ILE A 544 -15.63 -9.72 -1.09
CA ILE A 544 -17.06 -9.64 -0.78
C ILE A 544 -17.31 -10.23 0.59
N LYS A 545 -17.98 -9.47 1.48
CA LYS A 545 -18.50 -9.99 2.75
C LYS A 545 -19.94 -9.57 2.94
N GLY A 546 -20.85 -10.54 2.93
CA GLY A 546 -22.28 -10.29 3.05
C GLY A 546 -22.85 -9.43 1.92
N LYS A 547 -23.37 -8.26 2.25
CA LYS A 547 -23.96 -7.29 1.30
C LYS A 547 -22.99 -6.20 0.84
N ASN A 548 -21.72 -6.32 1.20
CA ASN A 548 -20.70 -5.30 0.97
C ASN A 548 -19.57 -5.83 0.09
N LEU A 549 -19.05 -4.92 -0.74
CA LEU A 549 -17.83 -5.07 -1.50
C LEU A 549 -16.77 -4.18 -0.86
N TYR A 550 -15.62 -4.75 -0.54
CA TYR A 550 -14.46 -4.02 -0.04
C TYR A 550 -13.43 -3.97 -1.13
N VAL A 551 -12.92 -2.78 -1.41
CA VAL A 551 -12.00 -2.52 -2.51
C VAL A 551 -10.77 -1.82 -1.96
N LEU A 552 -9.59 -2.33 -2.30
CA LEU A 552 -8.31 -1.75 -1.95
C LEU A 552 -7.68 -1.16 -3.21
N THR A 553 -7.20 0.08 -3.09
CA THR A 553 -6.50 0.76 -4.18
C THR A 553 -5.01 0.93 -3.88
N SER A 554 -4.20 1.14 -4.92
CA SER A 554 -2.76 1.42 -4.80
C SER A 554 -2.43 2.67 -3.98
N GLY A 555 -3.40 3.57 -3.81
CA GLY A 555 -3.30 4.73 -2.93
C GLY A 555 -3.49 4.44 -1.45
N ALA A 556 -3.41 3.17 -1.04
CA ALA A 556 -3.59 2.74 0.35
C ALA A 556 -4.94 3.15 0.95
N VAL A 557 -6.02 3.05 0.19
CA VAL A 557 -7.38 3.32 0.66
C VAL A 557 -8.24 2.07 0.54
N LEU A 558 -8.86 1.70 1.66
CA LEU A 558 -9.83 0.63 1.74
C LEU A 558 -11.25 1.23 1.68
N TYR A 559 -11.99 0.90 0.63
CA TYR A 559 -13.36 1.35 0.42
C TYR A 559 -14.37 0.26 0.75
N LYS A 560 -15.51 0.66 1.31
CA LYS A 560 -16.67 -0.20 1.53
C LYS A 560 -17.83 0.28 0.67
N LEU A 561 -18.27 -0.56 -0.25
CA LEU A 561 -19.36 -0.27 -1.18
C LEU A 561 -20.55 -1.20 -0.93
N SER A 562 -21.76 -0.71 -1.20
CA SER A 562 -22.93 -1.55 -1.31
C SER A 562 -22.82 -2.48 -2.52
N LEU A 563 -22.80 -3.81 -2.30
CA LEU A 563 -22.71 -4.79 -3.36
C LEU A 563 -23.86 -4.68 -4.38
N ALA A 564 -25.04 -4.26 -3.91
CA ALA A 564 -26.23 -4.14 -4.77
C ALA A 564 -26.20 -2.90 -5.67
N ARG A 565 -25.84 -1.74 -5.12
CA ARG A 565 -25.98 -0.42 -5.76
C ARG A 565 -24.67 0.30 -6.08
N GLY A 566 -23.52 -0.19 -5.60
CA GLY A 566 -22.23 0.47 -5.74
C GLY A 566 -22.05 1.74 -4.89
N HIS A 567 -23.02 2.11 -4.06
CA HIS A 567 -22.91 3.31 -3.23
C HIS A 567 -21.76 3.17 -2.24
N LEU A 568 -20.89 4.15 -2.16
CA LEU A 568 -19.86 4.26 -1.14
C LEU A 568 -20.54 4.41 0.23
N GLN A 569 -20.22 3.48 1.14
CA GLN A 569 -20.78 3.46 2.49
C GLN A 569 -19.76 3.97 3.52
N ASN A 570 -18.50 3.64 3.29
CA ASN A 570 -17.40 4.05 4.15
C ASN A 570 -16.07 3.86 3.42
N TRP A 571 -15.01 4.46 3.95
CA TRP A 571 -13.65 4.27 3.48
C TRP A 571 -12.67 4.56 4.62
N GLN A 572 -11.46 4.03 4.49
CA GLN A 572 -10.39 4.23 5.46
C GLN A 572 -9.05 4.26 4.75
N SER A 573 -8.25 5.28 5.02
CA SER A 573 -6.85 5.32 4.63
C SER A 573 -6.05 4.33 5.49
N ILE A 574 -5.18 3.57 4.86
CA ILE A 574 -4.28 2.62 5.51
C ILE A 574 -2.98 3.36 5.76
N PRO A 575 -2.45 3.37 7.01
CA PRO A 575 -1.24 4.13 7.33
C PRO A 575 0.04 3.45 6.84
N ALA A 576 -0.05 2.66 5.76
CA ALA A 576 1.05 1.96 5.14
C ALA A 576 0.67 1.51 3.73
N ARG A 577 1.65 1.28 2.87
CA ARG A 577 1.42 0.81 1.51
C ARG A 577 0.96 -0.66 1.51
N PRO A 578 -0.14 -1.00 0.83
CA PRO A 578 -0.57 -2.40 0.73
C PRO A 578 0.50 -3.27 0.06
N GLY A 579 0.76 -4.44 0.63
CA GLY A 579 1.79 -5.35 0.17
C GLY A 579 1.31 -6.76 -0.16
N GLY A 580 0.00 -6.97 -0.24
CA GLY A 580 -0.55 -8.30 -0.52
C GLY A 580 -2.05 -8.32 -0.63
N ARG A 581 -2.62 -9.51 -0.78
CA ARG A 581 -4.06 -9.70 -0.98
C ARG A 581 -4.88 -9.31 0.25
N LEU A 582 -5.97 -8.62 -0.01
CA LEU A 582 -7.02 -8.37 0.96
C LEU A 582 -7.71 -9.69 1.33
N LEU A 583 -7.84 -9.98 2.63
CA LEU A 583 -8.55 -11.19 3.08
C LEU A 583 -9.44 -10.92 4.29
N ILE A 584 -10.34 -11.88 4.52
CA ILE A 584 -11.21 -11.89 5.70
C ILE A 584 -10.72 -12.97 6.63
N PHE A 585 -10.36 -12.59 7.85
CA PHE A 585 -9.90 -13.50 8.88
C PHE A 585 -10.59 -13.19 10.21
N SER A 586 -11.22 -14.19 10.82
CA SER A 586 -11.91 -14.05 12.11
C SER A 586 -12.78 -12.78 12.22
N ASP A 587 -13.59 -12.55 11.17
CA ASP A 587 -14.49 -11.40 11.01
C ASP A 587 -13.84 -10.02 10.78
N GLU A 588 -12.53 -9.92 10.71
CA GLU A 588 -11.81 -8.71 10.29
C GLU A 588 -11.42 -8.74 8.81
N ILE A 589 -11.23 -7.56 8.24
CA ILE A 589 -10.58 -7.39 6.94
C ILE A 589 -9.11 -7.18 7.22
N ILE A 590 -8.26 -8.09 6.76
CA ILE A 590 -6.82 -8.02 6.93
C ILE A 590 -6.20 -7.45 5.68
N VAL A 591 -5.40 -6.41 5.87
CA VAL A 591 -4.60 -5.75 4.84
C VAL A 591 -3.13 -5.93 5.18
N PRO A 592 -2.40 -6.76 4.42
CA PRO A 592 -0.95 -6.82 4.52
C PRO A 592 -0.33 -5.51 4.02
N SER A 593 0.73 -5.05 4.66
CA SER A 593 1.50 -3.90 4.18
C SER A 593 2.94 -4.29 3.86
N LEU A 594 3.56 -3.49 3.02
CA LEU A 594 4.99 -3.62 2.71
C LEU A 594 5.89 -3.30 3.90
N ASP A 595 5.36 -2.61 4.91
CA ASP A 595 6.08 -2.25 6.14
C ASP A 595 6.05 -3.37 7.20
N ASN A 596 5.90 -4.62 6.79
CA ASN A 596 5.87 -5.79 7.68
C ASN A 596 4.74 -5.76 8.72
N VAL A 597 3.65 -5.10 8.39
CA VAL A 597 2.50 -4.91 9.27
C VAL A 597 1.26 -5.53 8.64
N LEU A 598 0.49 -6.25 9.44
CA LEU A 598 -0.89 -6.58 9.11
C LEU A 598 -1.83 -5.62 9.83
N PHE A 599 -2.66 -4.94 9.08
CA PHE A 599 -3.75 -4.12 9.62
C PHE A 599 -5.04 -4.91 9.57
N GLY A 600 -5.77 -4.95 10.68
CA GLY A 600 -7.12 -5.48 10.74
C GLY A 600 -8.14 -4.35 10.83
N PHE A 601 -9.21 -4.45 10.07
CA PHE A 601 -10.29 -3.46 10.04
C PHE A 601 -11.62 -4.10 10.39
N GLU A 602 -12.40 -3.44 11.23
CA GLU A 602 -13.77 -3.84 11.52
C GLU A 602 -14.65 -3.62 10.28
N PRO A 603 -15.36 -4.64 9.78
CA PRO A 603 -16.06 -4.55 8.49
C PRO A 603 -17.19 -3.52 8.42
N ASN A 604 -17.79 -3.13 9.54
CA ASN A 604 -18.90 -2.18 9.52
C ASN A 604 -18.42 -0.72 9.54
N SER A 605 -17.50 -0.40 10.43
CA SER A 605 -16.97 0.95 10.63
C SER A 605 -15.73 1.25 9.80
N LEU A 606 -15.01 0.24 9.32
CA LEU A 606 -13.65 0.31 8.77
C LEU A 606 -12.63 0.93 9.74
N GLN A 607 -12.95 1.01 11.01
CA GLN A 607 -11.95 1.43 12.00
C GLN A 607 -10.85 0.38 12.08
N ASN A 608 -9.61 0.83 12.19
CA ASN A 608 -8.48 -0.04 12.46
C ASN A 608 -8.70 -0.68 13.83
N SER A 609 -8.94 -1.99 13.81
CA SER A 609 -9.23 -2.79 15.00
C SER A 609 -7.98 -3.49 15.52
N SER A 610 -6.92 -3.60 14.69
CA SER A 610 -5.79 -4.44 15.02
C SER A 610 -4.56 -4.16 14.17
N LYS A 611 -3.39 -4.35 14.77
CA LYS A 611 -2.09 -4.18 14.12
C LYS A 611 -1.14 -5.28 14.60
N THR A 612 -0.56 -6.04 13.67
CA THR A 612 0.47 -7.05 13.96
C THR A 612 1.74 -6.69 13.21
N ILE A 613 2.84 -6.51 13.92
CA ILE A 613 4.15 -6.14 13.37
C ILE A 613 5.05 -7.37 13.35
N PHE A 614 5.72 -7.61 12.24
CA PHE A 614 6.68 -8.70 12.10
C PHE A 614 8.12 -8.20 12.20
N PRO A 615 9.02 -9.07 12.72
CA PRO A 615 10.45 -8.74 12.84
C PRO A 615 11.22 -8.85 11.52
N ALA A 616 10.59 -9.32 10.47
CA ALA A 616 11.17 -9.54 9.14
C ALA A 616 10.10 -9.36 8.07
N GLU A 617 10.53 -9.31 6.83
CA GLU A 617 9.68 -8.99 5.69
C GLU A 617 8.66 -10.07 5.35
N LEU A 618 7.50 -9.66 4.86
CA LEU A 618 6.50 -10.56 4.30
C LEU A 618 7.02 -11.12 2.97
N ALA A 619 7.55 -12.33 3.00
CA ALA A 619 8.13 -13.00 1.82
C ALA A 619 7.08 -13.75 0.99
N THR A 620 5.94 -14.08 1.58
CA THR A 620 4.87 -14.82 0.92
C THR A 620 3.53 -14.13 1.10
N GLU A 621 2.56 -14.46 0.24
CA GLU A 621 1.17 -14.14 0.52
C GLU A 621 0.71 -14.83 1.81
N LEU A 622 -0.25 -14.20 2.49
CA LEU A 622 -0.94 -14.77 3.63
C LEU A 622 -1.85 -15.91 3.17
N VAL A 623 -1.79 -17.04 3.84
CA VAL A 623 -2.67 -18.16 3.54
C VAL A 623 -3.55 -18.52 4.72
N LEU A 624 -4.81 -18.77 4.43
CA LEU A 624 -5.82 -19.16 5.41
C LEU A 624 -5.97 -20.68 5.43
N ARG A 625 -6.04 -21.27 6.64
CA ARG A 625 -6.40 -22.67 6.79
C ARG A 625 -7.84 -22.89 6.37
N PRO A 626 -8.13 -23.87 5.49
CA PRO A 626 -9.50 -24.22 5.16
C PRO A 626 -10.22 -24.82 6.40
N THR A 627 -11.26 -24.14 6.89
CA THR A 627 -12.02 -24.55 8.07
C THR A 627 -13.41 -25.12 7.73
N ALA A 628 -13.72 -25.27 6.46
CA ALA A 628 -15.06 -25.69 5.99
C ALA A 628 -15.51 -27.01 6.64
N GLY A 629 -16.51 -26.92 7.51
CA GLY A 629 -17.28 -28.07 8.01
C GLY A 629 -16.77 -28.77 9.27
N GLN A 630 -15.69 -28.32 9.91
CA GLN A 630 -15.23 -28.92 11.16
C GLN A 630 -15.53 -28.06 12.39
N SER A 631 -16.37 -28.56 13.26
CA SER A 631 -16.65 -27.99 14.59
C SER A 631 -15.39 -28.09 15.46
N GLY A 632 -14.81 -26.92 15.83
CA GLY A 632 -13.71 -26.87 16.79
C GLY A 632 -12.33 -26.51 16.25
N ALA A 633 -12.11 -26.46 14.92
CA ALA A 633 -10.85 -25.97 14.36
C ALA A 633 -10.75 -24.45 14.54
N ARG A 634 -9.59 -23.96 15.01
CA ARG A 634 -9.31 -22.52 15.09
C ARG A 634 -9.09 -21.95 13.68
N ASP A 635 -9.47 -20.70 13.47
CA ASP A 635 -9.00 -19.97 12.31
C ASP A 635 -7.47 -19.78 12.42
N LEU A 636 -6.75 -20.17 11.38
CA LEU A 636 -5.29 -20.12 11.35
C LEU A 636 -4.85 -19.39 10.08
N LEU A 637 -3.96 -18.43 10.24
CA LEU A 637 -3.32 -17.69 9.19
C LEU A 637 -1.83 -18.04 9.20
N ALA A 638 -1.24 -18.33 8.06
CA ALA A 638 0.20 -18.57 7.97
C ALA A 638 0.85 -17.60 6.98
N VAL A 639 2.10 -17.23 7.26
CA VAL A 639 2.90 -16.33 6.43
C VAL A 639 4.37 -16.71 6.50
N GLY A 640 5.07 -16.57 5.39
CA GLY A 640 6.51 -16.66 5.32
C GLY A 640 7.12 -15.26 5.40
N LEU A 641 8.12 -15.12 6.25
CA LEU A 641 8.94 -13.93 6.42
C LEU A 641 10.36 -14.23 5.96
N TYR A 642 11.09 -13.19 5.53
CA TYR A 642 12.48 -13.33 5.14
C TYR A 642 13.32 -12.20 5.72
N ASP A 643 14.43 -12.57 6.34
CA ASP A 643 15.43 -11.65 6.87
C ASP A 643 16.63 -11.63 5.91
N TYR A 644 16.77 -10.55 5.18
CA TYR A 644 17.85 -10.36 4.19
C TYR A 644 19.23 -10.28 4.82
N LEU A 645 19.33 -9.75 6.04
CA LEU A 645 20.62 -9.60 6.73
C LEU A 645 21.16 -10.95 7.20
N LEU A 646 20.27 -11.83 7.64
CA LEU A 646 20.62 -13.15 8.15
C LEU A 646 20.53 -14.25 7.10
N ASN A 647 20.00 -13.95 5.90
CA ASN A 647 19.67 -14.92 4.84
C ASN A 647 18.85 -16.11 5.39
N LYS A 648 17.81 -15.81 6.16
CA LYS A 648 16.97 -16.80 6.82
C LYS A 648 15.51 -16.47 6.66
N SER A 649 14.71 -17.51 6.46
CA SER A 649 13.25 -17.38 6.49
C SER A 649 12.67 -17.79 7.83
N LEU A 650 11.48 -17.27 8.10
CA LEU A 650 10.67 -17.62 9.24
C LEU A 650 9.25 -17.89 8.74
N VAL A 651 8.75 -19.11 8.96
CA VAL A 651 7.32 -19.40 8.79
C VAL A 651 6.62 -19.13 10.11
N VAL A 652 5.57 -18.33 10.08
CA VAL A 652 4.80 -17.94 11.25
C VAL A 652 3.36 -18.35 11.06
N ALA A 653 2.81 -19.07 12.03
CA ALA A 653 1.38 -19.30 12.13
C ALA A 653 0.76 -18.36 13.17
N LEU A 654 -0.34 -17.75 12.81
CA LEU A 654 -1.03 -16.74 13.58
C LEU A 654 -2.46 -17.16 13.88
N VAL A 655 -2.90 -16.87 15.08
CA VAL A 655 -4.27 -17.09 15.54
C VAL A 655 -4.84 -15.80 16.13
N LYS A 656 -6.14 -15.63 16.05
CA LYS A 656 -6.81 -14.57 16.78
C LYS A 656 -7.20 -15.07 18.17
N GLU A 657 -6.46 -14.62 19.17
CA GLU A 657 -6.80 -14.88 20.56
C GLU A 657 -7.89 -13.90 21.01
N PRO A 658 -8.92 -14.38 21.72
CA PRO A 658 -9.92 -13.49 22.31
C PRO A 658 -9.29 -12.59 23.36
N GLN A 659 -9.55 -11.29 23.26
CA GLN A 659 -8.96 -10.25 24.08
C GLN A 659 -10.02 -9.45 24.84
N ILE A 660 -9.65 -8.97 26.02
CA ILE A 660 -10.48 -8.11 26.87
C ILE A 660 -9.65 -6.89 27.25
N PHE A 661 -10.18 -5.72 27.00
CA PHE A 661 -9.59 -4.42 27.38
C PHE A 661 -10.52 -3.71 28.31
N ILE A 662 -9.95 -3.21 29.41
CA ILE A 662 -10.69 -2.48 30.44
C ILE A 662 -10.17 -1.06 30.47
N GLU A 663 -11.05 -0.11 30.32
CA GLU A 663 -10.78 1.32 30.37
C GLU A 663 -11.60 1.95 31.48
N ALA A 664 -11.01 2.87 32.24
CA ALA A 664 -11.69 3.63 33.27
C ALA A 664 -11.72 5.12 32.93
N THR A 665 -12.88 5.73 33.04
CA THR A 665 -13.06 7.17 32.79
C THR A 665 -13.73 7.81 34.00
N PRO A 666 -13.09 8.78 34.65
CA PRO A 666 -11.73 9.28 34.44
C PRO A 666 -10.65 8.23 34.78
N PRO A 667 -9.40 8.39 34.28
CA PRO A 667 -8.31 7.47 34.57
C PRO A 667 -7.83 7.59 36.03
N SER A 668 -7.15 6.54 36.52
CA SER A 668 -6.51 6.52 37.85
C SER A 668 -5.32 7.51 37.91
N PRO A 669 -5.04 8.17 39.08
CA PRO A 669 -5.82 8.10 40.32
C PRO A 669 -7.02 9.06 40.36
N GLN A 670 -7.99 8.78 41.22
CA GLN A 670 -9.16 9.65 41.50
C GLN A 670 -9.44 9.74 42.99
N ALA A 671 -10.20 10.77 43.41
CA ALA A 671 -10.63 10.95 44.80
C ALA A 671 -11.79 10.03 45.15
N PRO A 672 -11.98 9.67 46.45
CA PRO A 672 -13.21 9.05 46.92
C PRO A 672 -14.42 9.90 46.57
N GLY A 673 -15.52 9.26 46.15
CA GLY A 673 -16.76 9.94 45.75
C GLY A 673 -16.83 10.32 44.27
N GLU A 674 -15.74 10.20 43.52
CA GLU A 674 -15.75 10.43 42.07
C GLU A 674 -16.41 9.26 41.32
N ARG A 675 -17.20 9.61 40.31
CA ARG A 675 -17.89 8.63 39.48
C ARG A 675 -16.97 8.10 38.40
N ILE A 676 -16.65 6.80 38.47
CA ILE A 676 -15.76 6.13 37.51
C ILE A 676 -16.59 5.20 36.62
N ILE A 677 -16.48 5.36 35.33
CA ILE A 677 -17.10 4.48 34.32
C ILE A 677 -16.06 3.50 33.84
N ILE A 678 -16.26 2.22 34.11
CA ILE A 678 -15.45 1.13 33.57
C ILE A 678 -16.10 0.70 32.27
N THR A 679 -15.34 0.78 31.16
CA THR A 679 -15.76 0.35 29.83
C THR A 679 -14.91 -0.82 29.39
N VAL A 680 -15.54 -1.85 28.84
CA VAL A 680 -14.86 -3.06 28.35
C VAL A 680 -15.00 -3.17 26.85
N ARG A 681 -13.88 -3.32 26.17
CA ARG A 681 -13.86 -3.68 24.74
C ARG A 681 -13.38 -5.11 24.61
N THR A 682 -13.97 -5.86 23.69
CA THR A 682 -13.62 -7.27 23.47
C THR A 682 -13.45 -7.57 21.98
N SER A 683 -12.53 -8.46 21.68
CA SER A 683 -12.39 -9.07 20.34
C SER A 683 -12.41 -10.59 20.46
N GLY A 684 -12.82 -11.30 19.40
CA GLY A 684 -12.84 -12.76 19.39
C GLY A 684 -13.98 -13.43 20.15
N PHE A 685 -14.94 -12.68 20.68
CA PHE A 685 -16.16 -13.19 21.31
C PHE A 685 -17.35 -12.95 20.38
N SER A 686 -18.20 -13.97 20.16
CA SER A 686 -19.32 -13.88 19.22
C SER A 686 -20.56 -13.14 19.79
N ARG A 687 -20.85 -13.30 21.07
CA ARG A 687 -21.94 -12.63 21.83
C ARG A 687 -21.50 -12.49 23.28
N PRO A 688 -20.61 -11.56 23.59
CA PRO A 688 -20.02 -11.44 24.92
C PRO A 688 -21.05 -11.08 25.99
N LYS A 689 -20.90 -11.69 27.17
CA LYS A 689 -21.53 -11.31 28.42
C LYS A 689 -20.44 -10.91 29.41
N TYR A 690 -20.66 -9.83 30.13
CA TYR A 690 -19.68 -9.20 31.01
C TYR A 690 -20.10 -9.32 32.45
N GLU A 691 -19.21 -9.78 33.32
CA GLU A 691 -19.30 -9.76 34.76
C GLU A 691 -18.20 -8.86 35.31
N PHE A 692 -18.55 -8.00 36.27
CA PHE A 692 -17.60 -7.08 36.89
C PHE A 692 -17.41 -7.43 38.35
N TYR A 693 -16.15 -7.51 38.77
CA TYR A 693 -15.71 -7.74 40.11
C TYR A 693 -14.77 -6.63 40.57
N LEU A 694 -14.71 -6.41 41.87
CA LEU A 694 -13.77 -5.47 42.48
C LEU A 694 -13.02 -6.20 43.59
N ARG A 695 -11.70 -6.12 43.59
CA ARG A 695 -10.79 -6.60 44.63
C ARG A 695 -10.13 -5.39 45.29
N SER A 696 -10.22 -5.30 46.63
CA SER A 696 -9.49 -4.31 47.42
C SER A 696 -8.10 -4.81 47.78
N SER A 697 -7.27 -3.95 48.39
CA SER A 697 -5.96 -4.31 48.93
C SER A 697 -5.99 -5.44 49.95
N GLU A 698 -7.14 -5.65 50.61
CA GLU A 698 -7.35 -6.76 51.56
C GLU A 698 -7.62 -8.12 50.89
N GLY A 699 -7.58 -8.16 49.53
CA GLY A 699 -7.56 -9.40 48.76
C GLY A 699 -8.90 -10.07 48.46
N GLN A 700 -10.03 -9.56 48.96
CA GLN A 700 -11.35 -10.15 48.67
C GLN A 700 -11.92 -9.67 47.34
N GLU A 701 -12.16 -10.62 46.42
CA GLU A 701 -12.84 -10.38 45.14
C GLU A 701 -14.38 -10.39 45.38
N LYS A 702 -15.06 -9.27 45.11
CA LYS A 702 -16.52 -9.14 45.27
C LYS A 702 -17.17 -8.88 43.92
N LEU A 703 -18.19 -9.68 43.56
CA LEU A 703 -19.03 -9.44 42.40
C LEU A 703 -19.78 -8.11 42.55
N ARG A 704 -19.66 -7.24 41.56
CA ARG A 704 -20.32 -5.92 41.50
C ARG A 704 -21.45 -5.88 40.49
N ARG A 705 -21.32 -6.63 39.40
CA ARG A 705 -22.35 -6.74 38.39
C ARG A 705 -22.38 -8.17 37.80
N LYS A 706 -23.57 -8.76 37.80
CA LYS A 706 -23.82 -10.08 37.21
C LYS A 706 -23.72 -10.04 35.68
N ALA A 707 -23.53 -11.21 35.09
CA ALA A 707 -23.39 -11.37 33.62
C ALA A 707 -24.52 -10.68 32.86
N SER A 708 -24.12 -9.77 31.96
CA SER A 708 -25.02 -9.01 31.08
C SER A 708 -24.36 -8.66 29.78
N THR A 709 -25.13 -8.25 28.78
CA THR A 709 -24.59 -7.80 27.47
C THR A 709 -24.02 -6.38 27.52
N SER A 710 -24.26 -5.63 28.64
CA SER A 710 -23.67 -4.30 28.76
C SER A 710 -22.18 -4.41 29.13
N ASN A 711 -21.37 -3.77 28.35
CA ASN A 711 -19.92 -3.71 28.50
C ASN A 711 -19.42 -2.56 29.40
N THR A 712 -20.32 -1.88 30.10
CA THR A 712 -19.97 -0.76 31.00
C THR A 712 -20.45 -1.00 32.40
N TRP A 713 -19.69 -0.54 33.39
CA TRP A 713 -20.07 -0.53 34.80
C TRP A 713 -19.66 0.80 35.42
N THR A 714 -20.60 1.41 36.19
CA THR A 714 -20.32 2.63 36.94
C THR A 714 -19.92 2.27 38.36
N TRP A 715 -18.77 2.75 38.79
CA TRP A 715 -18.22 2.56 40.12
C TRP A 715 -18.12 3.91 40.85
N LEU A 716 -18.57 3.94 42.12
CA LEU A 716 -18.45 5.08 43.02
C LEU A 716 -17.62 4.64 44.25
N PRO A 717 -16.29 4.86 44.27
CA PRO A 717 -15.46 4.47 45.41
C PRO A 717 -15.70 5.37 46.62
N VAL A 718 -15.79 4.76 47.80
CA VAL A 718 -16.06 5.49 49.06
C VAL A 718 -14.82 5.56 49.97
N LYS A 719 -13.81 4.77 49.72
CA LYS A 719 -12.56 4.68 50.51
C LYS A 719 -11.35 4.79 49.61
N GLU A 720 -10.31 5.40 50.19
CA GLU A 720 -8.96 5.36 49.60
C GLU A 720 -8.41 3.93 49.56
N GLY A 721 -7.50 3.67 48.64
CA GLY A 721 -6.76 2.43 48.51
C GLY A 721 -6.50 2.01 47.06
N GLN A 722 -5.75 0.95 46.96
CA GLN A 722 -5.55 0.26 45.67
C GLN A 722 -6.69 -0.74 45.44
N TYR A 723 -7.25 -0.65 44.25
CA TYR A 723 -8.33 -1.55 43.82
C TYR A 723 -7.91 -2.25 42.50
N THR A 724 -8.39 -3.46 42.33
CA THR A 724 -8.31 -4.16 41.06
C THR A 724 -9.72 -4.38 40.53
N VAL A 725 -10.03 -3.77 39.39
CA VAL A 725 -11.25 -4.08 38.65
C VAL A 725 -11.00 -5.33 37.83
N ILE A 726 -11.83 -6.36 38.03
CA ILE A 726 -11.70 -7.63 37.31
C ILE A 726 -12.94 -7.79 36.45
N VAL A 727 -12.74 -8.05 35.18
CA VAL A 727 -13.82 -8.31 34.23
C VAL A 727 -13.71 -9.73 33.72
N LYS A 728 -14.78 -10.47 33.88
CA LYS A 728 -14.93 -11.79 33.26
C LYS A 728 -15.87 -11.67 32.08
N VAL A 729 -15.37 -12.06 30.91
CA VAL A 729 -16.14 -12.07 29.66
C VAL A 729 -16.36 -13.51 29.22
N SER A 730 -17.58 -13.84 28.90
CA SER A 730 -17.96 -15.17 28.45
C SER A 730 -18.91 -15.11 27.25
N ASP A 731 -18.81 -16.08 26.37
CA ASP A 731 -19.80 -16.40 25.36
C ASP A 731 -20.10 -17.92 25.39
N LYS A 732 -20.80 -18.44 24.36
CA LYS A 732 -21.16 -19.88 24.33
C LYS A 732 -19.96 -20.83 24.29
N LYS A 733 -18.78 -20.37 23.89
CA LYS A 733 -17.61 -21.21 23.62
C LYS A 733 -16.43 -20.94 24.55
N LEU A 734 -16.39 -19.74 25.15
CA LEU A 734 -15.17 -19.24 25.78
C LEU A 734 -15.48 -18.37 26.99
N THR A 735 -14.59 -18.42 27.97
CA THR A 735 -14.56 -17.50 29.12
C THR A 735 -13.13 -17.03 29.35
N ARG A 736 -12.93 -15.72 29.50
CA ARG A 736 -11.66 -15.08 29.85
C ARG A 736 -11.85 -14.04 30.94
N LYS A 737 -10.76 -13.73 31.65
CA LYS A 737 -10.68 -12.66 32.64
C LYS A 737 -9.62 -11.63 32.24
N ALA A 738 -9.85 -10.38 32.57
CA ALA A 738 -8.83 -9.32 32.54
C ALA A 738 -8.92 -8.48 33.79
N GLU A 739 -7.84 -7.80 34.15
CA GLU A 739 -7.70 -7.01 35.37
C GLU A 739 -7.19 -5.61 35.05
N LEU A 740 -7.69 -4.61 35.76
CA LEU A 740 -7.24 -3.21 35.70
C LEU A 740 -6.95 -2.73 37.12
N SER A 741 -5.72 -2.33 37.43
CA SER A 741 -5.37 -1.70 38.69
C SER A 741 -5.80 -0.24 38.69
N TYR A 742 -6.39 0.20 39.82
CA TYR A 742 -6.93 1.55 39.97
C TYR A 742 -6.70 2.08 41.40
N ASN A 743 -6.15 3.29 41.51
CA ASN A 743 -5.85 3.95 42.77
C ASN A 743 -6.90 5.00 43.11
N ILE A 744 -7.38 4.99 44.36
CA ILE A 744 -8.22 6.00 44.93
C ILE A 744 -7.42 6.70 46.04
N THR A 745 -7.13 7.98 45.88
CA THR A 745 -6.35 8.81 46.81
C THR A 745 -6.93 10.20 46.92
N LEU A 746 -6.82 10.81 48.12
CA LEU A 746 -7.13 12.22 48.25
C LEU A 746 -6.17 13.04 47.37
N ILE A 747 -6.71 13.69 46.36
CA ILE A 747 -5.95 14.63 45.54
C ILE A 747 -5.88 15.91 46.34
N SER A 748 -4.70 16.24 46.90
CA SER A 748 -4.50 17.58 47.48
C SER A 748 -4.70 18.62 46.36
N LYS A 749 -5.69 19.49 46.59
CA LYS A 749 -5.98 20.60 45.67
C LYS A 749 -4.83 21.59 45.62
#